data_7abdfdb96a2c034ef31b32f009fad663
#
_entry.id   7abdfdb96a2c034ef31b32f009fad663
#
_cell.length_a   1.000
_cell.length_b   1.000
_cell.length_c   1.000
_cell.angle_alpha   90.00
_cell.angle_beta   90.00
_cell.angle_gamma   90.00
#
_symmetry.space_group_name_H-M   'P 1'
#
loop_
_entity.id
_entity.type
_entity.pdbx_description
1 polymer ?
#
loop_
_entity_poly.entity_id
_entity_poly.type
_entity_poly.pdbx_seq_one_letter_code
_entity_poly.pdbx_strand_id
1 'polypeptide(L)'
;MFRTAKPIYVKELSGVMNAFATFAAQVDSLSGAELHICAADLYRVAVNGRFVASGPARTAKGYARMDCIPLDGLGRKSGNQIIISVLGYGCRSLSTVLQPMFLWAEVVRNGEVLAATGRDFDCFLSDAKKRKCARYSVQRHFVEEWDLRNSLYGRATPVAVMENPPKVIPRVAPYPSYADVPMSCAASVGRFEADPGAEIRKNFYSFQPSERWGRYPEEEVERHSYEWVQGQKQIREAGLTALPLGVAEGHYAIFDFSRMETGFLHLFGTAQDGTEVVVAFSEDASPDRFAFTDMHAHNVVDLTLGGRFDFLTFEPYTLKYAAVFVKKGDLWLDGFGIKTFAGDLTGVKVPDEITDPCLRGIYAGAMRTFAHNAVDLYTDCPSRERAGWLCDSYFTGKVEYCLRGTTAVEDAFLENFRLFENMGEYPDGVLPMCYPSEPQDDGKFIPQWTMWYILEVADYVLNRGHGDDREKFRKSVYGLLDFYSRYENADGLLEKLPSWNFVEWSRANGWTQDVSYPTNFLYAEVLRCAERLFGDRAAGEKAEKVARETVRQSFDGRVFLDHAVRNDGVLTRCADCSEAGQYYAILFGGIDMTASGYAELRHLVLDVFGADRAVMLEEIAPINAFIGAYLRLEALLKMGEKAAVLQSLTTFFGGMAGETGTLWEYRERHGSRDHGFASYALVAMRKALGI
;
A
#
# COMPACT_ATOMS: atom_id res chain seq x y z
N MET A 1 -11.78 16.67 -20.33
CA MET A 1 -10.53 17.18 -20.92
C MET A 1 -10.45 18.67 -20.71
N PHE A 2 -9.23 19.19 -20.49
CA PHE A 2 -9.00 20.63 -20.31
C PHE A 2 -9.42 21.43 -21.57
N ARG A 3 -9.99 22.60 -21.36
CA ARG A 3 -10.50 23.48 -22.43
C ARG A 3 -9.50 24.56 -22.80
N THR A 4 -8.92 25.22 -21.80
CA THR A 4 -7.99 26.34 -21.99
C THR A 4 -6.71 26.24 -21.14
N ALA A 5 -6.76 25.50 -20.04
CA ALA A 5 -5.61 25.31 -19.18
C ALA A 5 -4.42 24.71 -19.91
N LYS A 6 -3.23 25.11 -19.52
CA LYS A 6 -1.95 24.58 -20.01
C LYS A 6 -1.21 23.89 -18.88
N PRO A 7 -0.50 22.75 -19.16
CA PRO A 7 0.38 22.14 -18.18
C PRO A 7 1.56 23.06 -17.90
N ILE A 8 1.71 23.49 -16.67
CA ILE A 8 2.77 24.43 -16.26
C ILE A 8 3.73 23.77 -15.29
N TYR A 9 4.97 24.21 -15.31
CA TYR A 9 6.01 23.80 -14.37
C TYR A 9 6.93 24.97 -14.02
N VAL A 10 7.70 24.82 -12.94
CA VAL A 10 8.68 25.79 -12.49
C VAL A 10 10.07 25.36 -12.98
N LYS A 11 10.70 26.15 -13.86
CA LYS A 11 11.99 25.78 -14.48
C LYS A 11 13.10 25.50 -13.46
N GLU A 12 13.19 26.30 -12.41
CA GLU A 12 14.20 26.15 -11.36
C GLU A 12 14.02 24.89 -10.49
N LEU A 13 12.83 24.25 -10.54
CA LEU A 13 12.55 22.98 -9.87
C LEU A 13 12.67 21.75 -10.80
N SER A 14 13.06 21.95 -12.06
CA SER A 14 13.24 20.85 -13.00
C SER A 14 14.40 19.94 -12.57
N GLY A 15 14.13 18.66 -12.38
CA GLY A 15 15.11 17.67 -11.89
C GLY A 15 15.50 17.80 -10.42
N VAL A 16 14.79 18.65 -9.67
CA VAL A 16 15.02 18.84 -8.24
C VAL A 16 14.19 17.85 -7.45
N MET A 17 14.82 17.13 -6.52
CA MET A 17 14.13 16.20 -5.60
C MET A 17 13.37 16.96 -4.50
N ASN A 18 12.26 16.38 -4.04
CA ASN A 18 11.41 16.91 -2.97
C ASN A 18 11.02 18.39 -3.20
N ALA A 19 10.74 18.71 -4.47
CA ALA A 19 10.36 20.04 -4.91
C ALA A 19 8.95 20.40 -4.46
N PHE A 20 8.74 21.64 -4.02
CA PHE A 20 7.44 22.10 -3.53
C PHE A 20 7.11 23.49 -4.09
N ALA A 21 5.90 23.67 -4.61
CA ALA A 21 5.40 24.96 -5.08
C ALA A 21 3.93 25.13 -4.73
N THR A 22 3.52 26.37 -4.47
CA THR A 22 2.13 26.75 -4.23
C THR A 22 1.62 27.60 -5.39
N PHE A 23 0.43 27.26 -5.88
CA PHE A 23 -0.26 27.97 -6.95
C PHE A 23 -1.57 28.55 -6.39
N ALA A 24 -1.90 29.78 -6.76
CA ALA A 24 -3.11 30.43 -6.28
C ALA A 24 -3.84 31.18 -7.40
N ALA A 25 -5.15 31.06 -7.41
CA ALA A 25 -6.02 31.81 -8.30
C ALA A 25 -7.20 32.45 -7.51
N GLN A 26 -7.69 33.57 -8.02
CA GLN A 26 -8.89 34.22 -7.50
C GLN A 26 -10.08 33.91 -8.41
N VAL A 27 -11.20 33.54 -7.82
CA VAL A 27 -12.48 33.29 -8.52
C VAL A 27 -13.61 33.92 -7.76
N ASP A 28 -14.44 34.72 -8.43
CA ASP A 28 -15.49 35.45 -7.74
C ASP A 28 -16.52 34.53 -7.10
N SER A 29 -17.04 33.57 -7.82
CA SER A 29 -18.05 32.64 -7.31
C SER A 29 -17.76 31.21 -7.68
N LEU A 30 -17.87 30.31 -6.69
CA LEU A 30 -17.68 28.88 -6.84
C LEU A 30 -18.98 28.09 -6.93
N SER A 31 -20.14 28.74 -6.92
CA SER A 31 -21.44 28.06 -7.03
C SER A 31 -21.55 27.32 -8.36
N GLY A 32 -21.81 26.01 -8.31
CA GLY A 32 -21.88 25.12 -9.47
C GLY A 32 -20.56 24.96 -10.24
N ALA A 33 -19.42 25.32 -9.64
CA ALA A 33 -18.11 25.17 -10.24
C ALA A 33 -17.42 23.86 -9.84
N GLU A 34 -16.57 23.36 -10.72
CA GLU A 34 -15.67 22.19 -10.51
C GLU A 34 -14.24 22.59 -10.82
N LEU A 35 -13.30 22.05 -10.06
CA LEU A 35 -11.87 22.08 -10.37
C LEU A 35 -11.49 20.81 -11.10
N HIS A 36 -11.05 20.93 -12.35
CA HIS A 36 -10.38 19.87 -13.09
C HIS A 36 -8.89 20.00 -12.86
N ILE A 37 -8.22 18.93 -12.42
CA ILE A 37 -6.79 18.98 -12.05
C ILE A 37 -6.06 17.69 -12.38
N CYS A 38 -4.87 17.86 -12.97
CA CYS A 38 -3.79 16.88 -13.03
C CYS A 38 -2.54 17.50 -12.44
N ALA A 39 -1.77 16.76 -11.68
CA ALA A 39 -0.47 17.18 -11.16
C ALA A 39 0.45 15.99 -10.93
N ALA A 40 1.73 16.25 -10.78
CA ALA A 40 2.72 15.28 -10.36
C ALA A 40 3.67 15.88 -9.31
N ASP A 41 3.97 15.12 -8.22
CA ASP A 41 3.51 13.75 -7.92
C ASP A 41 2.30 13.74 -6.98
N LEU A 42 2.21 14.71 -6.09
CA LEU A 42 1.14 14.87 -5.11
C LEU A 42 0.66 16.31 -5.10
N TYR A 43 -0.65 16.53 -5.01
CA TYR A 43 -1.23 17.84 -4.82
C TYR A 43 -2.15 17.91 -3.59
N ARG A 44 -2.30 19.11 -3.08
CA ARG A 44 -3.33 19.48 -2.10
C ARG A 44 -4.11 20.70 -2.60
N VAL A 45 -5.43 20.62 -2.52
CA VAL A 45 -6.34 21.73 -2.83
C VAL A 45 -6.89 22.29 -1.54
N ALA A 46 -6.85 23.61 -1.41
CA ALA A 46 -7.55 24.36 -0.38
C ALA A 46 -8.37 25.49 -1.02
N VAL A 47 -9.54 25.78 -0.44
CA VAL A 47 -10.39 26.91 -0.81
C VAL A 47 -10.55 27.82 0.40
N ASN A 48 -10.18 29.09 0.25
CA ASN A 48 -10.22 30.06 1.34
C ASN A 48 -9.48 29.61 2.62
N GLY A 49 -8.37 28.87 2.44
CA GLY A 49 -7.56 28.31 3.51
C GLY A 49 -8.08 26.99 4.10
N ARG A 50 -9.21 26.46 3.64
CA ARG A 50 -9.76 25.19 4.11
C ARG A 50 -9.35 24.05 3.18
N PHE A 51 -8.86 22.95 3.74
CA PHE A 51 -8.58 21.72 3.02
C PHE A 51 -9.81 21.21 2.26
N VAL A 52 -9.63 20.81 1.01
CA VAL A 52 -10.68 20.27 0.14
C VAL A 52 -10.35 18.86 -0.30
N ALA A 53 -9.18 18.64 -0.90
CA ALA A 53 -8.79 17.37 -1.47
C ALA A 53 -7.27 17.22 -1.55
N SER A 54 -6.83 15.97 -1.63
CA SER A 54 -5.46 15.55 -1.96
C SER A 54 -5.52 14.51 -3.08
N GLY A 55 -4.54 14.54 -3.98
CA GLY A 55 -4.41 13.65 -5.13
C GLY A 55 -3.07 13.87 -5.83
N PRO A 56 -2.92 13.37 -7.05
CA PRO A 56 -3.89 12.66 -7.88
C PRO A 56 -4.08 11.19 -7.50
N ALA A 57 -5.01 10.51 -8.14
CA ALA A 57 -4.96 9.05 -8.22
C ALA A 57 -3.75 8.66 -9.06
N ARG A 58 -2.96 7.70 -8.58
CA ARG A 58 -1.72 7.25 -9.23
C ARG A 58 -2.00 6.54 -10.55
N THR A 59 -1.11 6.68 -11.51
CA THR A 59 -1.27 6.10 -12.83
C THR A 59 0.06 5.71 -13.48
N ALA A 60 -0.02 5.03 -14.61
CA ALA A 60 1.10 4.57 -15.40
C ALA A 60 2.00 5.71 -15.89
N LYS A 61 3.27 5.40 -16.14
CA LYS A 61 4.27 6.33 -16.68
C LYS A 61 3.79 6.91 -18.02
N GLY A 62 3.96 8.22 -18.20
CA GLY A 62 3.50 8.94 -19.39
C GLY A 62 2.02 9.32 -19.38
N TYR A 63 1.28 9.00 -18.33
CA TYR A 63 -0.12 9.34 -18.15
C TYR A 63 -0.33 10.26 -16.93
N ALA A 64 -1.45 10.97 -16.90
CA ALA A 64 -1.93 11.75 -15.75
C ALA A 64 -3.44 11.58 -15.60
N ARG A 65 -3.90 11.19 -14.41
CA ARG A 65 -5.34 11.12 -14.13
C ARG A 65 -5.88 12.48 -13.80
N MET A 66 -6.99 12.83 -14.45
CA MET A 66 -7.71 14.07 -14.19
C MET A 66 -8.72 13.85 -13.08
N ASP A 67 -8.55 14.56 -11.97
CA ASP A 67 -9.54 14.67 -10.92
C ASP A 67 -10.52 15.80 -11.25
N CYS A 68 -11.82 15.59 -10.96
CA CYS A 68 -12.89 16.58 -11.06
C CYS A 68 -13.45 16.82 -9.66
N ILE A 69 -13.08 17.93 -9.03
CA ILE A 69 -13.37 18.23 -7.63
C ILE A 69 -14.51 19.25 -7.58
N PRO A 70 -15.70 18.89 -7.06
CA PRO A 70 -16.79 19.85 -6.87
C PRO A 70 -16.36 20.96 -5.91
N LEU A 71 -16.61 22.22 -6.28
CA LEU A 71 -16.32 23.40 -5.46
C LEU A 71 -17.58 24.03 -4.88
N ASP A 72 -18.76 23.51 -5.21
CA ASP A 72 -20.03 24.04 -4.73
C ASP A 72 -20.12 23.94 -3.20
N GLY A 73 -20.70 24.99 -2.57
CA GLY A 73 -20.80 25.06 -1.12
C GLY A 73 -19.49 25.39 -0.37
N LEU A 74 -18.33 25.46 -1.04
CA LEU A 74 -17.04 25.76 -0.41
C LEU A 74 -16.71 27.26 -0.42
N GLY A 75 -17.41 28.03 -1.26
CA GLY A 75 -17.11 29.43 -1.55
C GLY A 75 -17.77 30.42 -0.60
N ARG A 76 -17.20 31.64 -0.59
CA ARG A 76 -17.83 32.86 -0.12
C ARG A 76 -18.64 33.48 -1.26
N LYS A 77 -19.43 34.52 -0.97
CA LYS A 77 -20.24 35.23 -2.00
C LYS A 77 -19.38 35.82 -3.13
N SER A 78 -18.16 36.23 -2.82
CA SER A 78 -17.19 36.76 -3.78
C SER A 78 -15.76 36.67 -3.23
N GLY A 79 -14.76 36.81 -4.11
CA GLY A 79 -13.36 36.84 -3.74
C GLY A 79 -12.85 35.53 -3.16
N ASN A 80 -13.15 34.42 -3.83
CA ASN A 80 -12.68 33.10 -3.40
C ASN A 80 -11.28 32.84 -3.89
N GLN A 81 -10.43 32.35 -2.99
CA GLN A 81 -9.07 31.94 -3.30
C GLN A 81 -9.00 30.42 -3.38
N ILE A 82 -8.51 29.94 -4.52
CA ILE A 82 -8.16 28.51 -4.72
C ILE A 82 -6.65 28.40 -4.60
N ILE A 83 -6.20 27.55 -3.72
CA ILE A 83 -4.79 27.26 -3.46
C ILE A 83 -4.51 25.82 -3.83
N ILE A 84 -3.51 25.59 -4.67
CA ILE A 84 -3.04 24.26 -5.06
C ILE A 84 -1.56 24.18 -4.71
N SER A 85 -1.22 23.37 -3.71
CA SER A 85 0.19 23.04 -3.41
C SER A 85 0.54 21.76 -4.11
N VAL A 86 1.71 21.70 -4.76
CA VAL A 86 2.22 20.54 -5.49
C VAL A 86 3.56 20.14 -4.94
N LEU A 87 3.73 18.84 -4.70
CA LEU A 87 4.98 18.20 -4.28
C LEU A 87 5.46 17.29 -5.41
N GLY A 88 6.67 17.51 -5.89
CA GLY A 88 7.38 16.65 -6.84
C GLY A 88 8.48 15.90 -6.13
N TYR A 89 8.42 14.59 -6.12
CA TYR A 89 9.41 13.78 -5.41
C TYR A 89 10.76 13.73 -6.10
N GLY A 90 10.76 13.57 -7.44
CA GLY A 90 11.98 13.57 -8.24
C GLY A 90 12.95 12.42 -7.91
N CYS A 91 12.48 11.35 -7.31
CA CYS A 91 13.27 10.18 -6.96
C CYS A 91 12.48 8.88 -7.18
N ARG A 92 13.19 7.78 -7.43
CA ARG A 92 12.59 6.46 -7.62
C ARG A 92 11.95 5.93 -6.34
N SER A 93 10.82 5.23 -6.47
CA SER A 93 10.11 4.57 -5.37
C SER A 93 9.27 3.40 -5.87
N LEU A 94 8.72 2.61 -4.94
CA LEU A 94 7.72 1.57 -5.26
C LEU A 94 6.29 2.14 -5.31
N SER A 95 6.08 3.38 -4.89
CA SER A 95 4.73 3.95 -4.76
C SER A 95 4.31 4.87 -5.91
N THR A 96 5.25 5.39 -6.70
CA THR A 96 4.97 6.26 -7.85
C THR A 96 5.98 6.07 -8.96
N VAL A 97 5.60 6.44 -10.19
CA VAL A 97 6.50 6.55 -11.33
C VAL A 97 7.27 7.86 -11.27
N LEU A 98 8.53 7.85 -11.72
CA LEU A 98 9.34 9.07 -11.82
C LEU A 98 8.86 9.91 -13.00
N GLN A 99 8.44 11.14 -12.70
CA GLN A 99 7.99 12.10 -13.69
C GLN A 99 8.29 13.53 -13.26
N PRO A 100 8.41 14.50 -14.20
CA PRO A 100 8.60 15.89 -13.85
C PRO A 100 7.43 16.46 -13.05
N MET A 101 7.71 17.31 -12.07
CA MET A 101 6.70 18.08 -11.33
C MET A 101 5.95 19.03 -12.28
N PHE A 102 4.62 19.00 -12.27
CA PHE A 102 3.78 19.93 -13.05
C PHE A 102 2.42 20.14 -12.38
N LEU A 103 1.73 21.20 -12.82
CA LEU A 103 0.31 21.46 -12.53
C LEU A 103 -0.44 21.74 -13.84
N TRP A 104 -1.59 21.11 -13.99
CA TRP A 104 -2.54 21.37 -15.08
C TRP A 104 -3.93 21.43 -14.49
N ALA A 105 -4.50 22.65 -14.38
CA ALA A 105 -5.74 22.87 -13.66
C ALA A 105 -6.62 23.96 -14.29
N GLU A 106 -7.93 23.77 -14.26
CA GLU A 106 -8.90 24.79 -14.62
C GLU A 106 -10.17 24.68 -13.74
N VAL A 107 -10.74 25.82 -13.41
CA VAL A 107 -12.03 25.93 -12.74
C VAL A 107 -13.10 26.14 -13.80
N VAL A 108 -14.09 25.25 -13.83
CA VAL A 108 -15.13 25.21 -14.88
C VAL A 108 -16.51 25.33 -14.24
N ARG A 109 -17.39 26.14 -14.83
CA ARG A 109 -18.81 26.22 -14.48
C ARG A 109 -19.66 26.26 -15.75
N ASN A 110 -20.57 25.29 -15.91
CA ASN A 110 -21.47 25.21 -17.05
C ASN A 110 -20.74 25.34 -18.42
N GLY A 111 -19.52 24.85 -18.50
CA GLY A 111 -18.70 24.91 -19.72
C GLY A 111 -17.88 26.18 -19.89
N GLU A 112 -18.05 27.19 -19.05
CA GLU A 112 -17.20 28.38 -18.97
C GLU A 112 -15.98 28.11 -18.08
N VAL A 113 -14.78 28.56 -18.52
CA VAL A 113 -13.55 28.48 -17.75
C VAL A 113 -13.35 29.75 -16.96
N LEU A 114 -13.49 29.68 -15.63
CA LEU A 114 -13.37 30.80 -14.69
C LEU A 114 -11.91 31.12 -14.38
N ALA A 115 -11.06 30.11 -14.24
CA ALA A 115 -9.61 30.25 -14.03
C ALA A 115 -8.88 29.05 -14.65
N ALA A 116 -7.66 29.27 -15.17
CA ALA A 116 -6.87 28.23 -15.81
C ALA A 116 -5.37 28.43 -15.58
N THR A 117 -4.62 27.32 -15.44
CA THR A 117 -3.17 27.35 -15.43
C THR A 117 -2.60 27.89 -16.77
N GLY A 118 -1.53 28.68 -16.67
CA GLY A 118 -0.94 29.41 -17.80
C GLY A 118 -1.60 30.77 -18.07
N ARG A 119 -2.65 31.15 -17.27
CA ARG A 119 -3.33 32.45 -17.39
C ARG A 119 -3.60 33.10 -16.03
N ASP A 120 -4.24 32.37 -15.08
CA ASP A 120 -4.85 32.96 -13.88
C ASP A 120 -4.23 32.45 -12.56
N PHE A 121 -3.37 31.42 -12.60
CA PHE A 121 -2.70 30.89 -11.43
C PHE A 121 -1.31 31.49 -11.28
N ASP A 122 -1.10 32.26 -10.20
CA ASP A 122 0.22 32.70 -9.76
C ASP A 122 0.94 31.58 -9.03
N CYS A 123 2.26 31.50 -9.19
CA CYS A 123 3.10 30.49 -8.56
C CYS A 123 4.03 31.13 -7.51
N PHE A 124 4.17 30.45 -6.37
CA PHE A 124 5.01 30.85 -5.24
C PHE A 124 5.93 29.74 -4.79
N LEU A 125 7.21 30.08 -4.57
CA LEU A 125 8.16 29.23 -3.87
C LEU A 125 8.37 29.74 -2.45
N SER A 126 8.44 28.83 -1.50
CA SER A 126 8.52 29.15 -0.07
C SER A 126 9.53 28.25 0.63
N ASP A 127 10.21 28.80 1.64
CA ASP A 127 11.08 28.07 2.55
C ASP A 127 10.32 27.42 3.72
N ALA A 128 8.96 27.47 3.69
CA ALA A 128 8.12 26.81 4.70
C ALA A 128 8.31 25.30 4.72
N LYS A 129 8.39 24.64 3.55
CA LYS A 129 8.74 23.23 3.46
C LYS A 129 10.22 23.06 3.13
N LYS A 130 10.93 22.36 4.02
CA LYS A 130 12.34 22.02 3.78
C LYS A 130 12.44 20.95 2.69
N ARG A 131 13.34 21.17 1.74
CA ARG A 131 13.55 20.25 0.62
C ARG A 131 14.53 19.14 0.95
N LYS A 132 15.64 19.46 1.62
CA LYS A 132 16.69 18.53 1.98
C LYS A 132 16.35 17.83 3.30
N CYS A 133 15.65 16.71 3.21
CA CYS A 133 15.20 15.92 4.35
C CYS A 133 15.64 14.47 4.19
N ALA A 134 15.54 13.67 5.26
CA ALA A 134 15.75 12.24 5.19
C ALA A 134 14.70 11.56 4.29
N ARG A 135 15.07 10.42 3.69
CA ARG A 135 14.08 9.52 3.08
C ARG A 135 13.17 8.93 4.17
N TYR A 136 11.88 8.86 3.89
CA TYR A 136 10.93 8.18 4.76
C TYR A 136 11.24 6.67 4.82
N SER A 137 11.34 6.04 3.65
CA SER A 137 11.80 4.66 3.48
C SER A 137 12.48 4.51 2.11
N VAL A 138 13.11 3.36 1.86
CA VAL A 138 13.63 3.07 0.52
C VAL A 138 12.51 2.91 -0.52
N GLN A 139 11.34 2.47 -0.09
CA GLN A 139 10.18 2.23 -0.96
C GLN A 139 9.34 3.49 -1.22
N ARG A 140 9.40 4.48 -0.31
CA ARG A 140 8.67 5.76 -0.41
C ARG A 140 9.62 6.94 -0.59
N HIS A 141 9.12 8.14 -0.32
CA HIS A 141 9.81 9.40 -0.59
C HIS A 141 10.46 9.99 0.67
N PHE A 142 10.22 11.25 0.96
CA PHE A 142 10.92 12.00 2.00
C PHE A 142 10.04 12.16 3.25
N VAL A 143 10.67 12.30 4.43
CA VAL A 143 9.99 12.82 5.61
C VAL A 143 9.56 14.25 5.39
N GLU A 144 8.63 14.74 6.19
CA GLU A 144 8.21 16.14 6.15
C GLU A 144 8.96 16.95 7.20
N GLU A 145 9.53 18.08 6.75
CA GLU A 145 10.13 19.07 7.62
C GLU A 145 9.59 20.45 7.24
N TRP A 146 9.02 21.18 8.21
CA TRP A 146 8.34 22.45 7.99
C TRP A 146 8.77 23.53 8.95
N ASP A 147 9.00 24.75 8.45
CA ASP A 147 9.07 25.99 9.23
C ASP A 147 7.78 26.78 9.05
N LEU A 148 6.84 26.65 9.98
CA LEU A 148 5.52 27.25 9.89
C LEU A 148 5.51 28.77 10.20
N ARG A 149 6.64 29.36 10.53
CA ARG A 149 6.81 30.82 10.61
C ARG A 149 6.84 31.45 9.23
N ASN A 150 7.23 30.66 8.22
CA ASN A 150 7.27 31.09 6.82
C ASN A 150 5.91 30.88 6.15
N SER A 151 5.52 31.86 5.34
CA SER A 151 4.30 31.74 4.52
C SER A 151 4.49 30.79 3.35
N LEU A 152 3.45 30.06 2.96
CA LEU A 152 3.40 29.33 1.68
C LEU A 152 3.46 30.28 0.47
N TYR A 153 3.11 31.56 0.64
CA TYR A 153 3.25 32.64 -0.35
C TYR A 153 4.60 33.33 -0.21
N GLY A 154 5.68 32.60 -0.48
CA GLY A 154 7.02 33.17 -0.46
C GLY A 154 7.31 34.03 -1.69
N ARG A 155 8.31 33.67 -2.49
CA ARG A 155 8.71 34.39 -3.70
C ARG A 155 7.81 34.05 -4.89
N ALA A 156 7.16 35.04 -5.48
CA ALA A 156 6.46 34.88 -6.75
C ALA A 156 7.45 34.43 -7.84
N THR A 157 7.07 33.43 -8.59
CA THR A 157 7.98 32.73 -9.51
C THR A 157 7.32 32.48 -10.86
N PRO A 158 8.00 32.79 -11.97
CA PRO A 158 7.44 32.53 -13.29
C PRO A 158 7.35 31.03 -13.60
N VAL A 159 6.30 30.65 -14.30
CA VAL A 159 6.06 29.31 -14.79
C VAL A 159 6.32 29.18 -16.29
N ALA A 160 6.65 27.98 -16.74
CA ALA A 160 6.74 27.65 -18.15
C ALA A 160 5.67 26.62 -18.52
N VAL A 161 5.27 26.61 -19.78
CA VAL A 161 4.38 25.59 -20.32
C VAL A 161 5.19 24.36 -20.70
N MET A 162 4.72 23.18 -20.31
CA MET A 162 5.36 21.90 -20.65
C MET A 162 5.12 21.57 -22.12
N GLU A 163 6.20 21.26 -22.85
CA GLU A 163 6.12 20.94 -24.29
C GLU A 163 5.56 19.53 -24.55
N ASN A 164 5.96 18.57 -23.73
CA ASN A 164 5.57 17.17 -23.84
C ASN A 164 4.82 16.72 -22.56
N PRO A 165 3.57 17.11 -22.38
CA PRO A 165 2.80 16.74 -21.21
C PRO A 165 2.38 15.26 -21.25
N PRO A 166 2.11 14.65 -20.09
CA PRO A 166 1.56 13.32 -20.04
C PRO A 166 0.18 13.26 -20.70
N LYS A 167 -0.19 12.07 -21.16
CA LYS A 167 -1.52 11.82 -21.71
C LYS A 167 -2.56 11.84 -20.59
N VAL A 168 -3.54 12.74 -20.71
CA VAL A 168 -4.62 12.86 -19.71
C VAL A 168 -5.65 11.73 -19.89
N ILE A 169 -5.94 11.04 -18.81
CA ILE A 169 -7.01 10.05 -18.68
C ILE A 169 -7.92 10.41 -17.49
N PRO A 170 -9.18 10.02 -17.48
CA PRO A 170 -10.07 10.29 -16.35
C PRO A 170 -9.66 9.48 -15.12
N ARG A 171 -9.99 10.00 -13.93
CA ARG A 171 -9.96 9.21 -12.70
C ARG A 171 -11.06 8.14 -12.77
N VAL A 172 -10.73 6.89 -12.45
CA VAL A 172 -11.67 5.76 -12.37
C VAL A 172 -11.93 5.42 -10.90
N ALA A 173 -10.86 5.37 -10.08
CA ALA A 173 -10.96 5.08 -8.65
C ALA A 173 -11.82 6.13 -7.93
N PRO A 174 -12.60 5.75 -6.92
CA PRO A 174 -13.35 6.67 -6.08
C PRO A 174 -12.45 7.72 -5.41
N TYR A 175 -13.05 8.83 -4.97
CA TYR A 175 -12.32 9.78 -4.13
C TYR A 175 -12.18 9.24 -2.71
N PRO A 176 -11.05 9.52 -2.03
CA PRO A 176 -10.88 9.14 -0.63
C PRO A 176 -11.86 9.88 0.28
N SER A 177 -12.18 9.26 1.40
CA SER A 177 -12.91 9.86 2.51
C SER A 177 -11.94 10.60 3.44
N TYR A 178 -12.37 11.77 3.91
CA TYR A 178 -11.63 12.63 4.84
C TYR A 178 -12.48 12.91 6.07
N ALA A 179 -12.33 12.11 7.13
CA ALA A 179 -13.00 12.33 8.40
C ALA A 179 -11.99 12.80 9.47
N ASP A 180 -12.43 13.68 10.37
CA ASP A 180 -11.60 14.08 11.50
C ASP A 180 -11.73 13.06 12.64
N VAL A 181 -10.57 12.58 13.13
CA VAL A 181 -10.43 11.69 14.29
C VAL A 181 -9.64 12.45 15.35
N PRO A 182 -10.29 13.30 16.16
CA PRO A 182 -9.62 14.09 17.18
C PRO A 182 -9.28 13.25 18.40
N MET A 183 -8.15 13.57 19.06
CA MET A 183 -7.79 13.06 20.37
C MET A 183 -8.33 13.98 21.46
N SER A 184 -8.87 13.40 22.52
CA SER A 184 -9.34 14.13 23.71
C SER A 184 -8.30 14.26 24.80
N CYS A 185 -7.32 13.34 24.81
CA CYS A 185 -6.25 13.29 25.80
C CYS A 185 -4.99 12.63 25.25
N ALA A 186 -3.84 12.95 25.85
CA ALA A 186 -2.64 12.18 25.74
C ALA A 186 -2.76 10.93 26.64
N ALA A 187 -2.25 9.79 26.17
CA ALA A 187 -2.18 8.54 26.93
C ALA A 187 -1.05 8.57 27.99
N SER A 188 0.00 9.34 27.69
CA SER A 188 1.16 9.53 28.58
C SER A 188 1.79 10.88 28.30
N VAL A 189 2.24 11.55 29.35
CA VAL A 189 3.09 12.75 29.29
C VAL A 189 4.30 12.57 30.18
N GLY A 190 5.40 13.24 29.85
CA GLY A 190 6.62 13.17 30.62
C GLY A 190 7.74 13.96 29.98
N ARG A 191 8.96 13.76 30.47
CA ARG A 191 10.18 14.37 29.96
C ARG A 191 11.06 13.34 29.25
N PHE A 192 11.94 13.82 28.42
CA PHE A 192 12.98 13.01 27.82
C PHE A 192 14.36 13.54 28.17
N GLU A 193 15.34 12.66 28.17
CA GLU A 193 16.74 13.01 28.38
C GLU A 193 17.62 12.17 27.44
N ALA A 194 18.81 12.69 27.11
CA ALA A 194 19.75 11.97 26.26
C ALA A 194 20.11 10.62 26.89
N ASP A 195 20.04 9.57 26.12
CA ASP A 195 20.46 8.21 26.48
C ASP A 195 21.83 7.90 25.88
N PRO A 196 22.93 8.00 26.64
CA PRO A 196 24.27 7.69 26.15
C PRO A 196 24.46 6.22 25.74
N GLY A 197 23.56 5.33 26.20
CA GLY A 197 23.57 3.91 25.89
C GLY A 197 22.64 3.55 24.71
N ALA A 198 21.96 4.53 24.11
CA ALA A 198 21.05 4.27 23.01
C ALA A 198 21.80 3.73 21.79
N GLU A 199 21.36 2.59 21.31
CA GLU A 199 21.82 2.02 20.03
C GLU A 199 21.09 2.73 18.88
N ILE A 200 21.73 3.72 18.28
CA ILE A 200 21.19 4.43 17.12
C ILE A 200 21.26 3.50 15.92
N ARG A 201 20.15 2.90 15.59
CA ARG A 201 20.02 2.08 14.40
C ARG A 201 20.03 2.98 13.16
N LYS A 202 21.16 2.99 12.48
CA LYS A 202 21.23 3.56 11.14
C LYS A 202 20.47 2.64 10.22
N ASN A 203 19.29 3.06 9.78
CA ASN A 203 18.55 2.29 8.82
C ASN A 203 19.28 2.34 7.46
N PHE A 204 20.02 1.28 7.18
CA PHE A 204 20.81 1.12 5.97
C PHE A 204 19.97 1.37 4.69
N TYR A 205 18.72 0.90 4.66
CA TYR A 205 17.86 1.03 3.49
C TYR A 205 17.30 2.44 3.27
N SER A 206 17.18 3.25 4.32
CA SER A 206 16.61 4.60 4.20
C SER A 206 17.68 5.67 3.94
N PHE A 207 18.95 5.43 4.28
CA PHE A 207 20.03 6.41 4.20
C PHE A 207 21.02 6.19 3.08
N GLN A 208 21.15 4.95 2.59
CA GLN A 208 22.04 4.73 1.47
C GLN A 208 21.23 4.73 0.18
N PRO A 209 21.57 5.62 -0.76
CA PRO A 209 21.23 5.41 -2.14
C PRO A 209 21.93 4.12 -2.54
N SER A 210 21.24 2.99 -2.40
CA SER A 210 21.76 1.74 -2.92
C SER A 210 21.84 1.85 -4.44
N GLU A 211 22.78 1.16 -5.04
CA GLU A 211 22.84 1.04 -6.50
C GLU A 211 21.50 0.54 -7.06
N ARG A 212 20.73 -0.22 -6.25
CA ARG A 212 19.40 -0.75 -6.60
C ARG A 212 18.30 0.29 -6.84
N TRP A 213 18.43 1.51 -6.28
CA TRP A 213 17.36 2.51 -6.32
C TRP A 213 17.75 3.79 -7.04
N GLY A 214 18.85 3.76 -7.81
CA GLY A 214 19.45 4.94 -8.42
C GLY A 214 20.06 5.85 -7.34
N ARG A 215 21.32 6.14 -7.50
CA ARG A 215 22.04 7.04 -6.59
C ARG A 215 21.43 8.43 -6.64
N TYR A 216 21.14 9.00 -5.48
CA TYR A 216 20.92 10.43 -5.34
C TYR A 216 22.02 11.01 -4.45
N PRO A 217 22.43 12.27 -4.68
CA PRO A 217 23.53 12.87 -3.94
C PRO A 217 23.26 12.89 -2.44
N GLU A 218 24.23 12.46 -1.60
CA GLU A 218 24.10 12.50 -0.14
C GLU A 218 23.85 13.91 0.38
N GLU A 219 24.38 14.92 -0.28
CA GLU A 219 24.17 16.33 0.01
C GLU A 219 22.71 16.79 -0.18
N GLU A 220 21.88 16.01 -0.83
CA GLU A 220 20.44 16.25 -0.97
C GLU A 220 19.60 15.71 0.19
N VAL A 221 20.24 15.03 1.16
CA VAL A 221 19.55 14.39 2.29
C VAL A 221 20.16 14.84 3.61
N GLU A 222 19.39 15.55 4.43
CA GLU A 222 19.74 15.89 5.80
C GLU A 222 19.12 14.90 6.78
N ARG A 223 19.80 14.58 7.93
CA ARG A 223 19.50 13.40 8.77
C ARG A 223 19.09 13.74 10.21
N HIS A 224 18.69 14.96 10.51
CA HIS A 224 18.77 15.51 11.87
C HIS A 224 17.84 14.93 12.93
N SER A 225 16.57 14.70 12.63
CA SER A 225 15.61 14.37 13.68
C SER A 225 15.50 12.90 14.00
N TYR A 226 15.69 12.04 13.03
CA TYR A 226 15.59 10.60 13.21
C TYR A 226 16.63 10.04 14.20
N GLU A 227 17.89 10.46 14.07
CA GLU A 227 18.94 10.05 15.00
C GLU A 227 18.71 10.64 16.39
N TRP A 228 18.24 11.90 16.44
CA TRP A 228 17.97 12.58 17.69
C TRP A 228 16.92 11.85 18.54
N VAL A 229 15.79 11.47 17.93
CA VAL A 229 14.68 10.82 18.65
C VAL A 229 15.11 9.46 19.21
N GLN A 230 15.92 8.68 18.46
CA GLN A 230 16.46 7.40 18.93
C GLN A 230 17.39 7.56 20.16
N GLY A 231 18.10 8.67 20.21
CA GLY A 231 19.01 9.01 21.32
C GLY A 231 18.31 9.51 22.57
N GLN A 232 16.98 9.48 22.68
CA GLN A 232 16.24 9.98 23.82
C GLN A 232 15.63 8.85 24.64
N LYS A 233 15.83 8.93 25.97
CA LYS A 233 15.13 8.10 26.94
C LYS A 233 13.90 8.84 27.45
N GLN A 234 12.76 8.19 27.39
CA GLN A 234 11.49 8.72 27.85
C GLN A 234 11.29 8.40 29.35
N ILE A 235 10.89 9.41 30.11
CA ILE A 235 10.58 9.29 31.55
C ILE A 235 9.15 9.75 31.72
N ARG A 236 8.25 8.80 31.97
CA ARG A 236 6.84 9.08 32.20
C ARG A 236 6.62 9.81 33.50
N GLU A 237 5.82 10.87 33.50
CA GLU A 237 5.46 11.66 34.68
C GLU A 237 3.98 11.55 35.02
N ALA A 238 3.11 11.46 33.99
CA ALA A 238 1.69 11.24 34.18
C ALA A 238 1.09 10.32 33.09
N GLY A 239 -0.08 9.75 33.37
CA GLY A 239 -0.90 9.00 32.44
C GLY A 239 -1.83 9.92 31.64
N LEU A 240 -3.09 9.50 31.53
CA LEU A 240 -4.11 10.23 30.78
C LEU A 240 -4.17 11.70 31.15
N THR A 241 -3.86 12.57 30.19
CA THR A 241 -3.84 14.02 30.35
C THR A 241 -4.70 14.67 29.26
N ALA A 242 -5.70 15.42 29.67
CA ALA A 242 -6.66 16.04 28.73
C ALA A 242 -6.02 17.11 27.85
N LEU A 243 -6.50 17.24 26.63
CA LEU A 243 -6.29 18.42 25.80
C LEU A 243 -7.28 19.53 26.19
N PRO A 244 -6.90 20.83 26.07
CA PRO A 244 -5.59 21.33 25.66
C PRO A 244 -4.53 21.16 26.74
N LEU A 245 -3.26 21.03 26.31
CA LEU A 245 -2.15 20.85 27.25
C LEU A 245 -0.89 21.63 26.84
N GLY A 246 -0.11 22.07 27.85
CA GLY A 246 1.21 22.64 27.64
C GLY A 246 2.26 21.52 27.59
N VAL A 247 3.17 21.61 26.63
CA VAL A 247 4.35 20.73 26.52
C VAL A 247 5.58 21.64 26.49
N ALA A 248 6.34 21.65 27.57
CA ALA A 248 7.53 22.48 27.69
C ALA A 248 8.74 21.85 26.97
N GLU A 249 9.81 22.63 26.81
CA GLU A 249 11.11 22.13 26.34
C GLU A 249 11.54 20.90 27.16
N GLY A 250 12.03 19.87 26.47
CA GLY A 250 12.45 18.61 27.09
C GLY A 250 11.32 17.66 27.47
N HIS A 251 10.05 17.99 27.11
CA HIS A 251 8.89 17.18 27.45
C HIS A 251 8.20 16.61 26.20
N TYR A 252 7.38 15.57 26.41
CA TYR A 252 6.62 14.89 25.37
C TYR A 252 5.18 14.60 25.80
N ALA A 253 4.33 14.38 24.81
CA ALA A 253 2.98 13.83 24.96
C ALA A 253 2.78 12.69 23.95
N ILE A 254 2.34 11.51 24.42
CA ILE A 254 2.01 10.34 23.58
C ILE A 254 0.50 10.18 23.49
N PHE A 255 0.00 9.94 22.28
CA PHE A 255 -1.41 9.71 21.96
C PHE A 255 -1.60 8.28 21.48
N ASP A 256 -2.62 7.58 22.02
CA ASP A 256 -3.04 6.25 21.59
C ASP A 256 -4.40 6.35 20.91
N PHE A 257 -4.45 6.07 19.61
CA PHE A 257 -5.68 6.05 18.81
C PHE A 257 -6.54 4.81 19.04
N SER A 258 -6.11 3.91 19.95
CA SER A 258 -6.78 2.63 20.28
C SER A 258 -6.75 1.60 19.15
N ARG A 259 -6.61 2.03 17.92
CA ARG A 259 -6.57 1.22 16.71
C ARG A 259 -5.74 1.92 15.63
N MET A 260 -5.40 1.18 14.58
CA MET A 260 -4.75 1.77 13.42
C MET A 260 -5.65 2.79 12.71
N GLU A 261 -5.06 3.91 12.37
CA GLU A 261 -5.66 4.94 11.53
C GLU A 261 -4.66 5.34 10.43
N THR A 262 -5.20 5.68 9.25
CA THR A 262 -4.42 6.18 8.12
C THR A 262 -4.94 7.55 7.71
N GLY A 263 -4.06 8.54 7.65
CA GLY A 263 -4.43 9.91 7.28
C GLY A 263 -3.36 10.95 7.54
N PHE A 264 -3.76 12.18 7.40
CA PHE A 264 -2.91 13.35 7.63
C PHE A 264 -2.91 13.67 9.14
N LEU A 265 -1.72 13.75 9.73
CA LEU A 265 -1.58 14.22 11.10
C LEU A 265 -2.02 15.68 11.18
N HIS A 266 -2.88 16.00 12.13
CA HIS A 266 -3.42 17.33 12.35
C HIS A 266 -3.11 17.78 13.78
N LEU A 267 -2.40 18.90 13.92
CA LEU A 267 -2.12 19.53 15.20
C LEU A 267 -2.25 21.04 15.11
N PHE A 268 -2.84 21.64 16.12
CA PHE A 268 -3.05 23.08 16.20
C PHE A 268 -2.93 23.62 17.62
N GLY A 269 -2.55 24.89 17.72
CA GLY A 269 -2.29 25.51 19.00
C GLY A 269 -1.51 26.80 18.90
N THR A 270 -0.71 27.09 19.95
CA THR A 270 0.23 28.21 19.99
C THR A 270 1.60 27.75 20.44
N ALA A 271 2.65 28.38 19.94
CA ALA A 271 4.03 28.08 20.30
C ALA A 271 4.84 29.36 20.48
N GLN A 272 5.87 29.31 21.31
CA GLN A 272 6.89 30.34 21.36
C GLN A 272 7.58 30.42 19.99
N ASP A 273 8.02 31.62 19.59
CA ASP A 273 8.73 31.75 18.30
C ASP A 273 10.05 30.94 18.28
N GLY A 274 10.20 30.12 17.25
CA GLY A 274 11.34 29.21 17.09
C GLY A 274 11.22 27.94 17.94
N THR A 275 10.02 27.54 18.39
CA THR A 275 9.77 26.23 19.02
C THR A 275 10.03 25.10 18.04
N GLU A 276 10.90 24.15 18.40
CA GLU A 276 11.25 22.97 17.59
C GLU A 276 10.52 21.74 18.15
N VAL A 277 9.73 21.10 17.28
CA VAL A 277 8.90 19.96 17.63
C VAL A 277 9.18 18.80 16.68
N VAL A 278 9.30 17.59 17.23
CA VAL A 278 9.28 16.35 16.45
C VAL A 278 7.97 15.62 16.73
N VAL A 279 7.20 15.36 15.71
CA VAL A 279 6.05 14.47 15.78
C VAL A 279 6.48 13.11 15.27
N ALA A 280 6.56 12.14 16.18
CA ALA A 280 6.88 10.75 15.84
C ALA A 280 5.61 9.90 15.86
N PHE A 281 5.56 8.83 15.04
CA PHE A 281 4.40 7.95 14.98
C PHE A 281 4.82 6.49 14.76
N SER A 282 3.93 5.55 15.15
CA SER A 282 4.25 4.12 15.12
C SER A 282 2.99 3.26 15.02
N GLU A 283 3.14 2.13 14.36
CA GLU A 283 2.17 1.03 14.38
C GLU A 283 2.32 0.18 15.65
N ASP A 284 3.53 0.11 16.21
CA ASP A 284 3.92 -0.73 17.35
C ASP A 284 4.65 0.05 18.45
N ALA A 285 3.91 0.83 19.18
CA ALA A 285 4.43 1.47 20.39
C ALA A 285 3.55 1.11 21.59
N SER A 286 3.96 1.59 22.75
CA SER A 286 3.12 1.61 23.93
C SER A 286 3.23 2.99 24.59
N PRO A 287 2.31 3.36 25.50
CA PRO A 287 2.42 4.60 26.25
C PRO A 287 3.70 4.73 27.09
N ASP A 288 4.37 3.62 27.36
CA ASP A 288 5.60 3.56 28.17
C ASP A 288 6.88 3.46 27.32
N ARG A 289 6.76 3.06 26.06
CA ARG A 289 7.89 2.90 25.13
C ARG A 289 7.46 3.21 23.70
N PHE A 290 7.97 4.30 23.19
CA PHE A 290 7.71 4.68 21.80
C PHE A 290 8.80 4.14 20.87
N ALA A 291 8.40 3.33 19.89
CA ALA A 291 9.28 2.82 18.85
C ALA A 291 8.89 3.45 17.51
N PHE A 292 9.74 4.32 16.96
CA PHE A 292 9.49 5.04 15.69
C PHE A 292 10.38 4.57 14.55
N THR A 293 11.03 3.44 14.73
CA THR A 293 11.87 2.80 13.69
C THR A 293 11.20 1.58 13.08
N ASP A 294 9.90 1.46 13.27
CA ASP A 294 9.15 0.34 12.76
C ASP A 294 9.26 0.24 11.25
N MET A 295 9.38 -0.98 10.77
CA MET A 295 9.29 -1.33 9.36
C MET A 295 10.31 -0.63 8.48
N HIS A 296 11.48 -0.28 9.02
CA HIS A 296 12.54 0.38 8.27
C HIS A 296 12.14 1.74 7.68
N ALA A 297 11.15 2.42 8.29
CA ALA A 297 10.71 3.75 7.92
C ALA A 297 11.11 4.79 8.97
N HIS A 298 11.28 6.05 8.54
CA HIS A 298 11.53 7.19 9.41
C HIS A 298 10.21 7.86 9.78
N ASN A 299 9.53 7.31 10.77
CA ASN A 299 8.20 7.75 11.19
C ASN A 299 8.24 9.05 11.99
N VAL A 300 8.72 10.12 11.38
CA VAL A 300 8.85 11.45 11.98
C VAL A 300 8.41 12.57 11.04
N VAL A 301 7.93 13.66 11.62
CA VAL A 301 7.69 14.96 10.99
C VAL A 301 8.32 16.02 11.87
N ASP A 302 9.11 16.92 11.28
CA ASP A 302 9.80 17.98 11.97
C ASP A 302 9.12 19.32 11.75
N LEU A 303 8.90 20.06 12.84
CA LEU A 303 8.21 21.36 12.81
C LEU A 303 9.02 22.42 13.55
N THR A 304 9.20 23.57 12.89
CA THR A 304 9.57 24.81 13.57
C THR A 304 8.35 25.70 13.65
N LEU A 305 7.94 26.07 14.85
CA LEU A 305 6.69 26.75 15.13
C LEU A 305 6.93 28.16 15.68
N GLY A 306 5.90 29.01 15.55
CA GLY A 306 5.86 30.34 16.17
C GLY A 306 4.45 30.93 16.13
N GLY A 307 3.99 31.52 17.25
CA GLY A 307 2.65 32.07 17.35
C GLY A 307 1.54 31.02 17.26
N ARG A 308 0.41 31.39 16.69
CA ARG A 308 -0.71 30.47 16.44
C ARG A 308 -0.47 29.67 15.19
N PHE A 309 -0.67 28.36 15.25
CA PHE A 309 -0.51 27.44 14.12
C PHE A 309 -1.69 26.48 14.00
N ASP A 310 -1.91 26.02 12.78
CA ASP A 310 -2.84 24.94 12.40
C ASP A 310 -2.17 24.16 11.27
N PHE A 311 -1.68 22.96 11.58
CA PHE A 311 -0.85 22.17 10.69
C PHE A 311 -1.46 20.82 10.39
N LEU A 312 -1.57 20.54 9.09
CA LEU A 312 -1.96 19.24 8.54
C LEU A 312 -0.81 18.72 7.67
N THR A 313 -0.26 17.55 7.98
CA THR A 313 0.82 16.95 7.18
C THR A 313 0.43 16.86 5.71
N PHE A 314 1.39 17.01 4.81
CA PHE A 314 1.12 16.98 3.37
C PHE A 314 0.89 15.57 2.85
N GLU A 315 1.59 14.57 3.42
CA GLU A 315 1.38 13.16 3.15
C GLU A 315 0.56 12.46 4.23
N PRO A 316 -0.22 11.44 3.88
CA PRO A 316 -0.87 10.60 4.87
C PRO A 316 0.11 9.59 5.46
N TYR A 317 -0.04 9.34 6.76
CA TYR A 317 0.72 8.37 7.54
C TYR A 317 -0.21 7.34 8.18
N THR A 318 0.34 6.20 8.56
CA THR A 318 -0.39 5.12 9.23
C THR A 318 0.20 4.87 10.59
N LEU A 319 -0.65 4.82 11.61
CA LEU A 319 -0.21 4.73 13.00
C LEU A 319 -1.34 4.25 13.92
N LYS A 320 -0.94 3.68 15.04
CA LYS A 320 -1.78 3.53 16.23
C LYS A 320 -1.39 4.52 17.32
N TYR A 321 -0.11 4.89 17.35
CA TYR A 321 0.46 5.81 18.34
C TYR A 321 1.15 6.98 17.67
N ALA A 322 1.01 8.16 18.26
CA ALA A 322 1.80 9.34 17.92
C ALA A 322 2.37 9.99 19.17
N ALA A 323 3.54 10.62 19.03
CA ALA A 323 4.18 11.36 20.11
C ALA A 323 4.62 12.74 19.62
N VAL A 324 4.41 13.76 20.43
CA VAL A 324 4.87 15.13 20.21
C VAL A 324 6.00 15.40 21.19
N PHE A 325 7.22 15.59 20.68
CA PHE A 325 8.42 15.92 21.45
C PHE A 325 8.78 17.39 21.23
N VAL A 326 8.89 18.18 22.30
CA VAL A 326 9.34 19.59 22.22
C VAL A 326 10.83 19.64 22.49
N LYS A 327 11.64 19.81 21.44
CA LYS A 327 13.11 19.89 21.54
C LYS A 327 13.58 21.22 22.10
N LYS A 328 12.86 22.31 21.80
CA LYS A 328 13.20 23.67 22.18
C LYS A 328 11.95 24.54 22.25
N GLY A 329 11.92 25.46 23.21
CA GLY A 329 10.81 26.38 23.41
C GLY A 329 9.59 25.73 24.08
N ASP A 330 8.46 26.40 24.03
CA ASP A 330 7.23 25.96 24.67
C ASP A 330 6.09 25.85 23.65
N LEU A 331 5.31 24.77 23.79
CA LEU A 331 4.15 24.47 22.97
C LEU A 331 2.89 24.40 23.84
N TRP A 332 1.84 25.11 23.44
CA TRP A 332 0.48 24.89 23.91
C TRP A 332 -0.33 24.22 22.80
N LEU A 333 -0.70 22.97 23.01
CA LEU A 333 -1.39 22.13 22.07
C LEU A 333 -2.89 22.19 22.35
N ASP A 334 -3.65 22.92 21.52
CA ASP A 334 -5.12 23.03 21.61
C ASP A 334 -5.80 21.76 21.13
N GLY A 335 -5.23 21.10 20.14
CA GLY A 335 -5.73 19.83 19.59
C GLY A 335 -4.70 19.03 18.83
N PHE A 336 -4.93 17.71 18.81
CA PHE A 336 -4.18 16.72 18.06
C PHE A 336 -5.11 15.65 17.50
N GLY A 337 -4.83 15.11 16.32
CA GLY A 337 -5.63 14.06 15.71
C GLY A 337 -5.16 13.67 14.32
N ILE A 338 -6.02 12.97 13.60
CA ILE A 338 -5.84 12.58 12.21
C ILE A 338 -7.05 13.05 11.39
N LYS A 339 -6.79 13.56 10.20
CA LYS A 339 -7.76 13.63 9.11
C LYS A 339 -7.57 12.41 8.24
N THR A 340 -8.53 11.48 8.23
CA THR A 340 -8.39 10.19 7.54
C THR A 340 -8.13 10.36 6.04
N PHE A 341 -7.45 9.36 5.48
CA PHE A 341 -7.26 9.19 4.03
C PHE A 341 -7.51 7.72 3.71
N ALA A 342 -8.75 7.39 3.42
CA ALA A 342 -9.19 6.01 3.31
C ALA A 342 -10.27 5.85 2.22
N GLY A 343 -10.43 4.64 1.71
CA GLY A 343 -11.53 4.29 0.82
C GLY A 343 -12.87 4.45 1.55
N ASP A 344 -13.86 5.03 0.88
CA ASP A 344 -15.17 5.27 1.46
C ASP A 344 -15.95 3.95 1.66
N LEU A 345 -16.35 3.68 2.89
CA LEU A 345 -17.21 2.57 3.29
C LEU A 345 -18.54 3.05 3.88
N THR A 346 -18.98 4.26 3.54
CA THR A 346 -20.26 4.80 4.01
C THR A 346 -21.41 3.85 3.67
N GLY A 347 -22.19 3.47 4.68
CA GLY A 347 -23.30 2.52 4.53
C GLY A 347 -22.92 1.04 4.59
N VAL A 348 -21.65 0.69 4.51
CA VAL A 348 -21.19 -0.70 4.68
C VAL A 348 -21.11 -1.04 6.16
N LYS A 349 -21.68 -2.18 6.57
CA LYS A 349 -21.74 -2.61 7.97
C LYS A 349 -21.27 -4.06 8.10
N VAL A 350 -20.84 -4.40 9.31
CA VAL A 350 -20.67 -5.81 9.71
C VAL A 350 -22.04 -6.48 9.68
N PRO A 351 -22.21 -7.60 8.95
CA PRO A 351 -23.50 -8.32 8.90
C PRO A 351 -24.00 -8.72 10.30
N ASP A 352 -25.30 -8.60 10.52
CA ASP A 352 -25.92 -8.93 11.81
C ASP A 352 -25.90 -10.43 12.10
N GLU A 353 -25.80 -11.25 11.06
CA GLU A 353 -25.68 -12.71 11.12
C GLU A 353 -24.37 -13.16 11.79
N ILE A 354 -23.34 -12.30 11.81
CA ILE A 354 -22.09 -12.57 12.53
C ILE A 354 -22.30 -12.23 14.00
N THR A 355 -22.68 -13.20 14.81
CA THR A 355 -23.01 -13.01 16.24
C THR A 355 -21.82 -13.21 17.17
N ASP A 356 -20.82 -14.00 16.77
CA ASP A 356 -19.59 -14.21 17.55
C ASP A 356 -18.76 -12.94 17.65
N PRO A 357 -18.41 -12.46 18.87
CA PRO A 357 -17.69 -11.19 19.04
C PRO A 357 -16.29 -11.18 18.40
N CYS A 358 -15.57 -12.31 18.42
CA CYS A 358 -14.24 -12.40 17.78
C CYS A 358 -14.37 -12.29 16.27
N LEU A 359 -15.28 -13.03 15.66
CA LEU A 359 -15.54 -12.95 14.22
C LEU A 359 -16.03 -11.56 13.80
N ARG A 360 -16.87 -10.90 14.61
CA ARG A 360 -17.27 -9.49 14.37
C ARG A 360 -16.06 -8.55 14.39
N GLY A 361 -15.17 -8.74 15.37
CA GLY A 361 -13.93 -7.98 15.47
C GLY A 361 -13.02 -8.17 14.24
N ILE A 362 -12.84 -9.41 13.79
CA ILE A 362 -12.07 -9.75 12.58
C ILE A 362 -12.71 -9.12 11.34
N TYR A 363 -14.04 -9.21 11.18
CA TYR A 363 -14.73 -8.62 10.03
C TYR A 363 -14.57 -7.09 10.00
N ALA A 364 -14.77 -6.43 11.15
CA ALA A 364 -14.57 -4.97 11.26
C ALA A 364 -13.12 -4.57 11.03
N GLY A 365 -12.15 -5.35 11.51
CA GLY A 365 -10.72 -5.18 11.24
C GLY A 365 -10.41 -5.32 9.77
N ALA A 366 -10.94 -6.34 9.10
CA ALA A 366 -10.77 -6.55 7.67
C ALA A 366 -11.36 -5.40 6.84
N MET A 367 -12.55 -4.88 7.20
CA MET A 367 -13.14 -3.70 6.55
C MET A 367 -12.23 -2.48 6.68
N ARG A 368 -11.66 -2.23 7.86
CA ARG A 368 -10.74 -1.10 8.08
C ARG A 368 -9.46 -1.28 7.28
N THR A 369 -8.85 -2.46 7.32
CA THR A 369 -7.66 -2.79 6.52
C THR A 369 -7.92 -2.56 5.04
N PHE A 370 -9.07 -2.99 4.52
CA PHE A 370 -9.45 -2.71 3.13
C PHE A 370 -9.56 -1.20 2.87
N ALA A 371 -10.23 -0.44 3.74
CA ALA A 371 -10.41 1.00 3.54
C ALA A 371 -9.08 1.76 3.50
N HIS A 372 -8.12 1.39 4.33
CA HIS A 372 -6.79 2.02 4.35
C HIS A 372 -5.96 1.69 3.10
N ASN A 373 -6.19 0.54 2.47
CA ASN A 373 -5.39 0.01 1.37
C ASN A 373 -6.07 0.04 0.00
N ALA A 374 -7.32 0.52 -0.10
CA ALA A 374 -8.08 0.60 -1.35
C ALA A 374 -8.60 2.02 -1.58
N VAL A 375 -7.69 2.95 -1.89
CA VAL A 375 -7.98 4.38 -2.04
C VAL A 375 -8.00 4.79 -3.52
N ASP A 376 -6.86 4.79 -4.17
CA ASP A 376 -6.70 5.11 -5.59
C ASP A 376 -6.24 3.90 -6.41
N LEU A 377 -5.68 2.94 -5.73
CA LEU A 377 -5.33 1.59 -6.19
C LEU A 377 -5.25 0.68 -4.96
N TYR A 378 -5.05 -0.62 -5.14
CA TYR A 378 -4.75 -1.52 -4.05
C TYR A 378 -3.29 -1.41 -3.64
N THR A 379 -3.04 -1.22 -2.34
CA THR A 379 -1.69 -1.21 -1.78
C THR A 379 -1.47 -2.43 -0.89
N ASP A 380 -0.21 -2.84 -0.79
CA ASP A 380 0.24 -3.84 0.18
C ASP A 380 -0.03 -3.36 1.61
N CYS A 381 0.52 -2.19 1.94
CA CYS A 381 0.31 -1.51 3.22
C CYS A 381 0.18 0.01 3.02
N PRO A 382 -0.52 0.73 3.91
CA PRO A 382 -0.69 2.17 3.77
C PRO A 382 0.50 2.96 4.38
N SER A 383 1.47 2.26 4.97
CA SER A 383 2.62 2.83 5.70
C SER A 383 3.90 2.90 4.86
N ARG A 384 4.80 1.92 5.01
CA ARG A 384 6.19 1.99 4.51
C ARG A 384 6.33 2.00 3.00
N GLU A 385 5.44 1.30 2.26
CA GLU A 385 5.55 1.11 0.81
C GLU A 385 4.46 1.85 0.04
N ARG A 386 3.20 1.64 0.38
CA ARG A 386 2.02 2.11 -0.36
C ARG A 386 2.09 1.74 -1.83
N ALA A 387 2.57 0.53 -2.11
CA ALA A 387 2.84 0.05 -3.44
C ALA A 387 1.70 -0.83 -3.98
N GLY A 388 1.50 -0.76 -5.30
CA GLY A 388 0.47 -1.55 -6.00
C GLY A 388 0.95 -2.95 -6.36
N TRP A 389 1.12 -3.82 -5.36
CA TRP A 389 1.63 -5.17 -5.54
C TRP A 389 0.62 -6.10 -6.22
N LEU A 390 1.11 -6.84 -7.21
CA LEU A 390 0.41 -8.01 -7.74
C LEU A 390 0.34 -9.10 -6.68
N CYS A 391 -0.57 -10.05 -6.81
CA CYS A 391 -0.95 -11.04 -5.80
C CYS A 391 -1.79 -10.46 -4.67
N ASP A 392 -1.32 -9.40 -3.98
CA ASP A 392 -2.12 -8.65 -3.00
C ASP A 392 -3.45 -8.20 -3.60
N SER A 393 -3.39 -7.66 -4.81
CA SER A 393 -4.55 -7.16 -5.55
C SER A 393 -5.60 -8.23 -5.84
N TYR A 394 -5.20 -9.46 -6.15
CA TYR A 394 -6.12 -10.57 -6.38
C TYR A 394 -7.05 -10.83 -5.20
N PHE A 395 -6.52 -10.78 -3.99
CA PHE A 395 -7.30 -10.96 -2.77
C PHE A 395 -8.11 -9.71 -2.43
N THR A 396 -7.50 -8.53 -2.55
CA THR A 396 -8.14 -7.24 -2.22
C THR A 396 -9.29 -6.93 -3.19
N GLY A 397 -9.19 -7.28 -4.47
CA GLY A 397 -10.25 -7.11 -5.46
C GLY A 397 -11.51 -7.92 -5.12
N LYS A 398 -11.36 -9.12 -4.57
CA LYS A 398 -12.49 -9.90 -4.06
C LYS A 398 -13.19 -9.22 -2.89
N VAL A 399 -12.45 -8.50 -2.06
CA VAL A 399 -13.00 -7.74 -0.93
C VAL A 399 -13.80 -6.54 -1.42
N GLU A 400 -13.29 -5.76 -2.39
CA GLU A 400 -14.03 -4.64 -2.97
C GLU A 400 -15.39 -5.10 -3.51
N TYR A 401 -15.37 -6.13 -4.34
CA TYR A 401 -16.61 -6.65 -4.93
C TYR A 401 -17.56 -7.20 -3.88
N CYS A 402 -17.05 -7.88 -2.86
CA CYS A 402 -17.84 -8.42 -1.76
C CYS A 402 -18.52 -7.31 -0.92
N LEU A 403 -17.82 -6.21 -0.64
CA LEU A 403 -18.32 -5.12 0.21
C LEU A 403 -19.21 -4.12 -0.54
N ARG A 404 -18.90 -3.84 -1.79
CA ARG A 404 -19.47 -2.73 -2.57
C ARG A 404 -20.27 -3.19 -3.79
N GLY A 405 -20.07 -4.41 -4.28
CA GLY A 405 -20.61 -4.89 -5.56
C GLY A 405 -20.06 -4.14 -6.77
N THR A 406 -18.93 -3.45 -6.62
CA THR A 406 -18.23 -2.67 -7.66
C THR A 406 -16.76 -3.06 -7.72
N THR A 407 -16.07 -2.57 -8.74
CA THR A 407 -14.66 -2.86 -9.03
C THR A 407 -13.85 -1.59 -9.32
N ALA A 408 -14.33 -0.43 -8.86
CA ALA A 408 -13.80 0.86 -9.32
C ALA A 408 -12.31 1.07 -8.96
N VAL A 409 -11.84 0.54 -7.83
CA VAL A 409 -10.41 0.57 -7.49
C VAL A 409 -9.65 -0.49 -8.30
N GLU A 410 -10.23 -1.68 -8.48
CA GLU A 410 -9.67 -2.74 -9.34
C GLU A 410 -9.54 -2.30 -10.80
N ASP A 411 -10.55 -1.58 -11.32
CA ASP A 411 -10.52 -1.01 -12.67
C ASP A 411 -9.30 -0.10 -12.85
N ALA A 412 -9.04 0.79 -11.89
CA ALA A 412 -7.89 1.68 -11.91
C ALA A 412 -6.56 0.92 -11.76
N PHE A 413 -6.53 -0.10 -10.91
CA PHE A 413 -5.38 -0.95 -10.67
C PHE A 413 -4.99 -1.73 -11.93
N LEU A 414 -5.92 -2.48 -12.51
CA LEU A 414 -5.70 -3.27 -13.72
C LEU A 414 -5.43 -2.39 -14.94
N GLU A 415 -6.05 -1.20 -15.01
CA GLU A 415 -5.76 -0.24 -16.09
C GLU A 415 -4.29 0.20 -16.04
N ASN A 416 -3.71 0.42 -14.87
CA ASN A 416 -2.31 0.80 -14.75
C ASN A 416 -1.39 -0.28 -15.34
N PHE A 417 -1.60 -1.56 -15.02
CA PHE A 417 -0.83 -2.66 -15.61
C PHE A 417 -1.06 -2.82 -17.11
N ARG A 418 -2.26 -2.55 -17.60
CA ARG A 418 -2.56 -2.56 -19.03
C ARG A 418 -1.88 -1.41 -19.79
N LEU A 419 -1.67 -0.27 -19.13
CA LEU A 419 -0.96 0.90 -19.67
C LEU A 419 0.55 0.82 -19.48
N PHE A 420 1.04 -0.20 -18.78
CA PHE A 420 2.49 -0.40 -18.58
C PHE A 420 3.18 -0.64 -19.93
N GLU A 421 4.24 0.11 -20.17
CA GLU A 421 5.13 -0.06 -21.32
C GLU A 421 6.53 -0.45 -20.80
N ASN A 422 6.97 -1.67 -21.17
CA ASN A 422 8.32 -2.13 -20.86
C ASN A 422 9.33 -1.35 -21.73
N MET A 423 10.16 -0.54 -21.11
CA MET A 423 11.21 0.22 -21.78
C MET A 423 12.57 -0.50 -21.78
N GLY A 424 12.56 -1.81 -21.59
CA GLY A 424 13.75 -2.66 -21.60
C GLY A 424 14.26 -3.05 -20.20
N GLU A 425 13.50 -2.70 -19.14
CA GLU A 425 13.87 -3.06 -17.77
C GLU A 425 13.55 -4.51 -17.41
N TYR A 426 12.57 -5.10 -18.08
CA TYR A 426 12.09 -6.47 -17.82
C TYR A 426 12.20 -7.34 -19.07
N PRO A 427 12.26 -8.68 -18.94
CA PRO A 427 12.10 -9.58 -20.08
C PRO A 427 10.80 -9.33 -20.85
N ASP A 428 10.79 -9.62 -22.16
CA ASP A 428 9.61 -9.46 -23.00
C ASP A 428 8.40 -10.23 -22.45
N GLY A 429 7.28 -9.53 -22.34
CA GLY A 429 6.01 -10.07 -21.86
C GLY A 429 5.84 -10.01 -20.34
N VAL A 430 6.90 -9.71 -19.56
CA VAL A 430 6.85 -9.65 -18.11
C VAL A 430 6.28 -8.32 -17.62
N LEU A 431 5.48 -8.38 -16.58
CA LEU A 431 4.98 -7.21 -15.84
C LEU A 431 5.81 -6.95 -14.58
N PRO A 432 5.90 -5.71 -14.10
CA PRO A 432 6.52 -5.40 -12.82
C PRO A 432 5.76 -6.10 -11.67
N MET A 433 6.48 -6.41 -10.59
CA MET A 433 5.87 -7.02 -9.40
C MET A 433 4.91 -6.09 -8.66
N CYS A 434 5.12 -4.76 -8.77
CA CYS A 434 4.22 -3.72 -8.28
C CYS A 434 4.21 -2.53 -9.26
N TYR A 435 3.05 -1.87 -9.40
CA TYR A 435 2.90 -0.73 -10.32
C TYR A 435 1.69 0.14 -9.93
N PRO A 436 1.72 1.48 -10.10
CA PRO A 436 2.78 2.33 -10.68
C PRO A 436 4.00 2.45 -9.75
N SER A 437 5.16 2.19 -10.29
CA SER A 437 6.44 2.22 -9.57
C SER A 437 7.60 2.43 -10.55
N GLU A 438 8.77 2.73 -10.03
CA GLU A 438 10.00 2.62 -10.82
C GLU A 438 10.63 1.24 -10.62
N PRO A 439 11.22 0.66 -11.68
CA PRO A 439 11.89 -0.63 -11.58
C PRO A 439 13.06 -0.55 -10.59
N GLN A 440 13.34 -1.65 -9.92
CA GLN A 440 14.62 -1.82 -9.25
C GLN A 440 15.75 -1.87 -10.30
N ASP A 441 16.95 -1.41 -9.96
CA ASP A 441 18.05 -1.25 -10.92
C ASP A 441 18.42 -2.52 -11.69
N ASP A 442 18.11 -3.68 -11.13
CA ASP A 442 18.34 -5.00 -11.73
C ASP A 442 17.13 -5.57 -12.50
N GLY A 443 16.05 -4.77 -12.67
CA GLY A 443 14.81 -5.23 -13.31
C GLY A 443 14.14 -6.38 -12.57
N LYS A 444 14.24 -6.40 -11.25
CA LYS A 444 13.73 -7.49 -10.40
C LYS A 444 12.22 -7.61 -10.47
N PHE A 445 11.72 -8.82 -10.63
CA PHE A 445 10.30 -9.15 -10.64
C PHE A 445 10.05 -10.48 -9.93
N ILE A 446 8.79 -10.78 -9.66
CA ILE A 446 8.37 -12.05 -9.04
C ILE A 446 7.49 -12.80 -10.05
N PRO A 447 7.99 -13.90 -10.64
CA PRO A 447 7.21 -14.66 -11.64
C PRO A 447 5.85 -15.10 -11.11
N GLN A 448 5.77 -15.56 -9.87
CA GLN A 448 4.52 -16.02 -9.26
C GLN A 448 3.50 -14.87 -9.11
N TRP A 449 3.93 -13.63 -8.88
CA TRP A 449 3.04 -12.47 -8.81
C TRP A 449 2.36 -12.19 -10.16
N THR A 450 3.08 -12.35 -11.26
CA THR A 450 2.49 -12.23 -12.59
C THR A 450 1.59 -13.41 -12.95
N MET A 451 1.75 -14.58 -12.31
CA MET A 451 0.77 -15.67 -12.37
C MET A 451 -0.53 -15.30 -11.66
N TRP A 452 -0.44 -14.74 -10.45
CA TRP A 452 -1.61 -14.25 -9.72
C TRP A 452 -2.36 -13.14 -10.46
N TYR A 453 -1.65 -12.26 -11.19
CA TYR A 453 -2.29 -11.30 -12.08
C TYR A 453 -3.22 -11.97 -13.12
N ILE A 454 -2.81 -13.09 -13.71
CA ILE A 454 -3.65 -13.81 -14.67
C ILE A 454 -4.90 -14.38 -13.97
N LEU A 455 -4.77 -14.87 -12.74
CA LEU A 455 -5.92 -15.32 -11.95
C LEU A 455 -6.85 -14.15 -11.60
N GLU A 456 -6.30 -12.98 -11.26
CA GLU A 456 -7.07 -11.75 -11.00
C GLU A 456 -7.85 -11.31 -12.22
N VAL A 457 -7.19 -11.24 -13.39
CA VAL A 457 -7.84 -10.91 -14.67
C VAL A 457 -8.97 -11.89 -14.98
N ALA A 458 -8.74 -13.20 -14.76
CA ALA A 458 -9.76 -14.21 -15.00
C ALA A 458 -10.98 -14.02 -14.08
N ASP A 459 -10.75 -13.76 -12.80
CA ASP A 459 -11.81 -13.52 -11.82
C ASP A 459 -12.58 -12.21 -12.12
N TYR A 460 -11.86 -11.14 -12.45
CA TYR A 460 -12.40 -9.84 -12.85
C TYR A 460 -13.32 -9.96 -14.08
N VAL A 461 -12.83 -10.61 -15.13
CA VAL A 461 -13.57 -10.76 -16.40
C VAL A 461 -14.76 -11.72 -16.27
N LEU A 462 -14.56 -12.87 -15.61
CA LEU A 462 -15.56 -13.94 -15.63
C LEU A 462 -16.58 -13.82 -14.49
N ASN A 463 -16.19 -13.28 -13.33
CA ASN A 463 -17.01 -13.32 -12.13
C ASN A 463 -17.50 -11.96 -11.63
N ARG A 464 -16.93 -10.83 -12.15
CA ARG A 464 -17.28 -9.48 -11.70
C ARG A 464 -17.92 -8.59 -12.77
N GLY A 465 -18.41 -9.19 -13.87
CA GLY A 465 -19.22 -8.51 -14.86
C GLY A 465 -18.45 -7.80 -15.99
N HIS A 466 -17.15 -8.06 -16.14
CA HIS A 466 -16.28 -7.41 -17.15
C HIS A 466 -16.01 -8.28 -18.37
N GLY A 467 -16.97 -9.12 -18.78
CA GLY A 467 -16.83 -10.02 -19.94
C GLY A 467 -16.43 -9.32 -21.25
N ASP A 468 -16.90 -8.09 -21.46
CA ASP A 468 -16.58 -7.29 -22.64
C ASP A 468 -15.12 -6.77 -22.64
N ASP A 469 -14.47 -6.74 -21.50
CA ASP A 469 -13.09 -6.25 -21.35
C ASP A 469 -12.02 -7.32 -21.60
N ARG A 470 -12.42 -8.56 -21.80
CA ARG A 470 -11.56 -9.74 -22.01
C ARG A 470 -10.40 -9.48 -22.99
N GLU A 471 -10.70 -8.94 -24.15
CA GLU A 471 -9.70 -8.70 -25.20
C GLU A 471 -8.64 -7.65 -24.80
N LYS A 472 -8.96 -6.74 -23.87
CA LYS A 472 -8.00 -5.75 -23.36
C LYS A 472 -6.81 -6.38 -22.64
N PHE A 473 -6.98 -7.60 -22.10
CA PHE A 473 -5.97 -8.33 -21.37
C PHE A 473 -5.24 -9.40 -22.17
N ARG A 474 -5.67 -9.68 -23.41
CA ARG A 474 -5.07 -10.75 -24.24
C ARG A 474 -3.55 -10.58 -24.39
N LYS A 475 -3.09 -9.37 -24.69
CA LYS A 475 -1.66 -9.10 -24.89
C LYS A 475 -0.82 -9.42 -23.64
N SER A 476 -1.26 -8.97 -22.45
CA SER A 476 -0.53 -9.21 -21.21
C SER A 476 -0.55 -10.69 -20.81
N VAL A 477 -1.71 -11.36 -20.91
CA VAL A 477 -1.83 -12.78 -20.58
C VAL A 477 -0.95 -13.64 -21.48
N TYR A 478 -1.04 -13.49 -22.79
CA TYR A 478 -0.23 -14.31 -23.72
C TYR A 478 1.26 -13.92 -23.68
N GLY A 479 1.60 -12.64 -23.42
CA GLY A 479 2.99 -12.26 -23.22
C GLY A 479 3.63 -12.97 -22.02
N LEU A 480 2.87 -13.14 -20.93
CA LEU A 480 3.30 -13.90 -19.75
C LEU A 480 3.38 -15.42 -20.06
N LEU A 481 2.40 -15.98 -20.78
CA LEU A 481 2.44 -17.40 -21.17
C LEU A 481 3.64 -17.72 -22.06
N ASP A 482 3.95 -16.85 -23.03
CA ASP A 482 5.14 -16.96 -23.87
C ASP A 482 6.42 -16.88 -23.05
N PHE A 483 6.47 -16.00 -22.06
CA PHE A 483 7.59 -15.92 -21.13
C PHE A 483 7.78 -17.23 -20.38
N TYR A 484 6.74 -17.79 -19.73
CA TYR A 484 6.84 -19.03 -18.98
C TYR A 484 7.23 -20.22 -19.85
N SER A 485 6.70 -20.31 -21.07
CA SER A 485 6.96 -21.43 -21.98
C SER A 485 8.46 -21.64 -22.26
N ARG A 486 9.28 -20.60 -22.13
CA ARG A 486 10.75 -20.66 -22.31
C ARG A 486 11.48 -21.41 -21.18
N TYR A 487 10.80 -21.61 -20.06
CA TYR A 487 11.36 -22.26 -18.86
C TYR A 487 10.77 -23.65 -18.62
N GLU A 488 10.01 -24.18 -19.56
CA GLU A 488 9.50 -25.54 -19.49
C GLU A 488 10.60 -26.57 -19.76
N ASN A 489 10.73 -27.54 -18.88
CA ASN A 489 11.61 -28.69 -19.07
C ASN A 489 10.96 -29.78 -19.93
N ALA A 490 11.66 -30.91 -20.11
CA ALA A 490 11.17 -32.04 -20.92
C ALA A 490 9.87 -32.66 -20.38
N ASP A 491 9.58 -32.52 -19.10
CA ASP A 491 8.35 -33.01 -18.47
C ASP A 491 7.20 -32.00 -18.59
N GLY A 492 7.45 -30.81 -19.13
CA GLY A 492 6.50 -29.72 -19.29
C GLY A 492 6.34 -28.89 -18.03
N LEU A 493 7.21 -29.06 -17.04
CA LEU A 493 7.19 -28.28 -15.79
C LEU A 493 8.12 -27.07 -15.89
N LEU A 494 7.76 -25.97 -15.25
CA LEU A 494 8.63 -24.81 -15.10
C LEU A 494 9.84 -25.17 -14.25
N GLU A 495 11.03 -24.89 -14.77
CA GLU A 495 12.31 -25.14 -14.13
C GLU A 495 13.19 -23.88 -14.23
N LYS A 496 13.85 -23.52 -13.12
CA LYS A 496 14.81 -22.40 -13.04
C LYS A 496 14.23 -21.05 -13.50
N LEU A 497 13.03 -20.73 -13.04
CA LEU A 497 12.47 -19.40 -13.27
C LEU A 497 13.41 -18.31 -12.75
N PRO A 498 13.66 -17.27 -13.54
CA PRO A 498 14.58 -16.19 -13.19
C PRO A 498 14.01 -15.24 -12.13
N SER A 499 14.88 -14.37 -11.62
CA SER A 499 14.57 -13.28 -10.69
C SER A 499 14.14 -13.78 -9.30
N TRP A 500 13.26 -13.09 -8.60
CA TRP A 500 12.88 -13.41 -7.24
C TRP A 500 11.69 -14.36 -7.22
N ASN A 501 11.95 -15.65 -6.99
CA ASN A 501 10.87 -16.63 -6.85
C ASN A 501 10.26 -16.56 -5.45
N PHE A 502 8.93 -16.58 -5.38
CA PHE A 502 8.19 -16.44 -4.14
C PHE A 502 7.00 -17.39 -4.07
N VAL A 503 6.91 -18.14 -2.99
CA VAL A 503 5.82 -19.09 -2.71
C VAL A 503 5.00 -18.62 -1.50
N GLU A 504 5.68 -18.25 -0.39
CA GLU A 504 5.04 -17.88 0.86
C GLU A 504 6.08 -17.31 1.85
N TRP A 505 5.72 -16.39 2.76
CA TRP A 505 6.62 -15.86 3.79
C TRP A 505 6.89 -16.86 4.93
N SER A 506 7.44 -18.03 4.61
CA SER A 506 7.89 -19.03 5.54
C SER A 506 9.15 -19.72 5.02
N ARG A 507 9.53 -20.85 5.63
CA ARG A 507 10.62 -21.69 5.11
C ARG A 507 10.38 -22.17 3.68
N ALA A 508 9.14 -22.27 3.24
CA ALA A 508 8.77 -22.65 1.86
C ALA A 508 9.43 -21.77 0.81
N ASN A 509 9.65 -20.48 1.11
CA ASN A 509 10.30 -19.56 0.19
C ASN A 509 11.79 -19.86 -0.05
N GLY A 510 12.42 -20.65 0.81
CA GLY A 510 13.76 -21.20 0.62
C GLY A 510 13.83 -22.40 -0.33
N TRP A 511 12.69 -22.97 -0.74
CA TRP A 511 12.57 -24.22 -1.51
C TRP A 511 11.96 -23.96 -2.90
N THR A 512 12.45 -22.93 -3.57
CA THR A 512 11.97 -22.50 -4.90
C THR A 512 12.95 -22.82 -6.02
N GLN A 513 14.04 -23.56 -5.72
CA GLN A 513 15.09 -23.87 -6.69
C GLN A 513 14.60 -24.88 -7.73
N ASP A 514 15.18 -24.76 -8.91
CA ASP A 514 14.96 -25.58 -10.09
C ASP A 514 13.46 -25.82 -10.37
N VAL A 515 12.89 -26.95 -10.00
CA VAL A 515 11.46 -27.24 -10.18
C VAL A 515 10.73 -27.01 -8.85
N SER A 516 10.09 -25.85 -8.68
CA SER A 516 9.19 -25.59 -7.57
C SER A 516 7.80 -26.16 -7.87
N TYR A 517 7.34 -27.13 -7.10
CA TYR A 517 6.05 -27.77 -7.31
C TYR A 517 4.87 -26.85 -6.98
N PRO A 518 4.87 -26.03 -5.89
CA PRO A 518 3.83 -25.03 -5.67
C PRO A 518 3.68 -24.06 -6.86
N THR A 519 4.80 -23.61 -7.45
CA THR A 519 4.79 -22.76 -8.65
C THR A 519 4.18 -23.49 -9.85
N ASN A 520 4.46 -24.77 -10.04
CA ASN A 520 3.91 -25.55 -11.14
C ASN A 520 2.41 -25.85 -10.98
N PHE A 521 1.92 -26.03 -9.75
CA PHE A 521 0.49 -26.06 -9.49
C PHE A 521 -0.19 -24.74 -9.87
N LEU A 522 0.39 -23.60 -9.49
CA LEU A 522 -0.12 -22.28 -9.86
C LEU A 522 -0.06 -22.08 -11.39
N TYR A 523 1.00 -22.54 -12.06
CA TYR A 523 1.12 -22.49 -13.52
C TYR A 523 0.02 -23.30 -14.23
N ALA A 524 -0.34 -24.45 -13.71
CA ALA A 524 -1.48 -25.22 -14.26
C ALA A 524 -2.77 -24.39 -14.19
N GLU A 525 -3.02 -23.64 -13.12
CA GLU A 525 -4.20 -22.78 -13.00
C GLU A 525 -4.13 -21.58 -13.93
N VAL A 526 -2.95 -21.00 -14.13
CA VAL A 526 -2.72 -19.93 -15.12
C VAL A 526 -3.14 -20.37 -16.52
N LEU A 527 -2.76 -21.59 -16.92
CA LEU A 527 -3.14 -22.17 -18.22
C LEU A 527 -4.66 -22.42 -18.31
N ARG A 528 -5.30 -22.89 -17.21
CA ARG A 528 -6.78 -22.99 -17.15
C ARG A 528 -7.46 -21.63 -17.26
N CYS A 529 -6.85 -20.59 -16.69
CA CYS A 529 -7.36 -19.22 -16.84
C CYS A 529 -7.35 -18.78 -18.30
N ALA A 530 -6.29 -19.08 -19.06
CA ALA A 530 -6.22 -18.76 -20.49
C ALA A 530 -7.31 -19.51 -21.29
N GLU A 531 -7.57 -20.79 -20.99
CA GLU A 531 -8.67 -21.54 -21.59
C GLU A 531 -10.02 -20.88 -21.28
N ARG A 532 -10.30 -20.57 -20.00
CA ARG A 532 -11.58 -19.95 -19.60
C ARG A 532 -11.77 -18.56 -20.20
N LEU A 533 -10.70 -17.76 -20.24
CA LEU A 533 -10.74 -16.41 -20.80
C LEU A 533 -10.93 -16.40 -22.30
N PHE A 534 -10.19 -17.21 -23.03
CA PHE A 534 -10.03 -17.05 -24.49
C PHE A 534 -10.47 -18.27 -25.29
N GLY A 535 -10.96 -19.34 -24.64
CA GLY A 535 -11.33 -20.59 -25.32
C GLY A 535 -10.11 -21.39 -25.82
N ASP A 536 -8.93 -21.16 -25.24
CA ASP A 536 -7.67 -21.80 -25.65
C ASP A 536 -7.59 -23.25 -25.14
N ARG A 537 -8.13 -24.18 -25.91
CA ARG A 537 -8.15 -25.60 -25.57
C ARG A 537 -6.75 -26.19 -25.42
N ALA A 538 -5.76 -25.71 -26.21
CA ALA A 538 -4.41 -26.20 -26.10
C ALA A 538 -3.78 -25.84 -24.73
N ALA A 539 -4.04 -24.63 -24.23
CA ALA A 539 -3.67 -24.22 -22.88
C ALA A 539 -4.34 -25.10 -21.82
N GLY A 540 -5.65 -25.40 -21.96
CA GLY A 540 -6.37 -26.30 -21.06
C GLY A 540 -5.81 -27.73 -21.04
N GLU A 541 -5.55 -28.33 -22.21
CA GLU A 541 -4.93 -29.66 -22.30
C GLU A 541 -3.53 -29.68 -21.68
N LYS A 542 -2.77 -28.61 -21.86
CA LYS A 542 -1.44 -28.44 -21.25
C LYS A 542 -1.57 -28.29 -19.74
N ALA A 543 -2.53 -27.55 -19.24
CA ALA A 543 -2.79 -27.40 -17.80
C ALA A 543 -2.99 -28.74 -17.11
N GLU A 544 -3.78 -29.61 -17.72
CA GLU A 544 -4.03 -30.94 -17.17
C GLU A 544 -2.79 -31.85 -17.20
N LYS A 545 -1.91 -31.67 -18.18
CA LYS A 545 -0.61 -32.39 -18.23
C LYS A 545 0.31 -31.89 -17.11
N VAL A 546 0.46 -30.58 -16.99
CA VAL A 546 1.29 -29.93 -15.94
C VAL A 546 0.81 -30.36 -14.56
N ALA A 547 -0.49 -30.26 -14.28
CA ALA A 547 -1.06 -30.64 -12.99
C ALA A 547 -0.78 -32.12 -12.65
N ARG A 548 -1.07 -33.04 -13.58
CA ARG A 548 -0.81 -34.48 -13.36
C ARG A 548 0.67 -34.77 -13.14
N GLU A 549 1.53 -34.15 -13.92
CA GLU A 549 2.98 -34.38 -13.81
C GLU A 549 3.52 -33.82 -12.50
N THR A 550 3.04 -32.63 -12.07
CA THR A 550 3.39 -32.03 -10.78
C THR A 550 2.96 -32.95 -9.63
N VAL A 551 1.72 -33.45 -9.65
CA VAL A 551 1.23 -34.44 -8.63
C VAL A 551 2.11 -35.69 -8.64
N ARG A 552 2.41 -36.27 -9.81
CA ARG A 552 3.23 -37.48 -9.95
C ARG A 552 4.62 -37.32 -9.36
N GLN A 553 5.23 -36.16 -9.58
CA GLN A 553 6.60 -35.91 -9.10
C GLN A 553 6.65 -35.51 -7.63
N SER A 554 5.67 -34.76 -7.13
CA SER A 554 5.73 -34.17 -5.79
C SER A 554 5.09 -35.03 -4.70
N PHE A 555 4.05 -35.84 -5.02
CA PHE A 555 3.37 -36.66 -4.00
C PHE A 555 4.21 -37.87 -3.61
N ASP A 556 4.48 -38.04 -2.32
CA ASP A 556 5.30 -39.14 -1.79
C ASP A 556 4.46 -40.33 -1.25
N GLY A 557 3.12 -40.20 -1.31
CA GLY A 557 2.15 -41.15 -0.75
C GLY A 557 1.51 -40.64 0.55
N ARG A 558 2.05 -39.56 1.13
CA ARG A 558 1.54 -38.90 2.36
C ARG A 558 1.28 -37.42 2.15
N VAL A 559 2.27 -36.70 1.60
CA VAL A 559 2.27 -35.23 1.42
C VAL A 559 2.88 -34.85 0.06
N PHE A 560 2.70 -33.60 -0.34
CA PHE A 560 3.36 -33.02 -1.50
C PHE A 560 4.67 -32.37 -1.06
N LEU A 561 5.78 -32.69 -1.71
CA LEU A 561 7.09 -32.08 -1.52
C LEU A 561 7.16 -30.76 -2.27
N ASP A 562 8.03 -29.84 -1.84
CA ASP A 562 8.06 -28.48 -2.39
C ASP A 562 8.88 -28.35 -3.67
N HIS A 563 9.97 -29.12 -3.82
CA HIS A 563 10.85 -28.94 -4.98
C HIS A 563 11.68 -30.16 -5.38
N ALA A 564 12.27 -30.08 -6.57
CA ALA A 564 13.31 -30.97 -7.06
C ALA A 564 14.48 -30.16 -7.63
N VAL A 565 15.70 -30.67 -7.47
CA VAL A 565 16.96 -30.05 -7.91
C VAL A 565 17.61 -30.88 -9.01
N ARG A 566 18.14 -30.20 -10.04
CA ARG A 566 18.83 -30.87 -11.16
C ARG A 566 20.34 -30.84 -10.98
N ASN A 567 20.91 -32.03 -10.77
CA ASN A 567 22.33 -32.25 -10.67
C ASN A 567 22.79 -33.18 -11.82
N ASP A 568 23.81 -32.78 -12.56
CA ASP A 568 24.39 -33.57 -13.69
C ASP A 568 23.32 -34.08 -14.69
N GLY A 569 22.33 -33.24 -14.98
CA GLY A 569 21.24 -33.58 -15.90
C GLY A 569 20.08 -34.39 -15.28
N VAL A 570 20.25 -34.91 -14.06
CA VAL A 570 19.25 -35.73 -13.37
C VAL A 570 18.45 -34.84 -12.40
N LEU A 571 17.12 -34.86 -12.55
CA LEU A 571 16.21 -34.17 -11.61
C LEU A 571 15.98 -35.09 -10.40
N THR A 572 16.37 -34.61 -9.21
CA THR A 572 16.23 -35.35 -7.95
C THR A 572 15.23 -34.60 -7.03
N ARG A 573 14.21 -35.32 -6.59
CA ARG A 573 13.22 -34.82 -5.66
C ARG A 573 13.86 -34.60 -4.27
N CYS A 574 13.64 -33.42 -3.68
CA CYS A 574 14.05 -33.09 -2.32
C CYS A 574 13.00 -33.53 -1.32
N ALA A 575 13.39 -33.72 -0.06
CA ALA A 575 12.45 -34.09 1.01
C ALA A 575 11.79 -32.89 1.70
N ASP A 576 12.12 -31.67 1.26
CA ASP A 576 11.56 -30.45 1.83
C ASP A 576 10.06 -30.36 1.58
N CYS A 577 9.32 -30.05 2.63
CA CYS A 577 7.87 -30.02 2.64
C CYS A 577 7.32 -28.84 3.45
N SER A 578 6.36 -28.14 2.88
CA SER A 578 5.66 -27.06 3.55
C SER A 578 4.15 -27.29 3.58
N GLU A 579 3.50 -26.68 4.56
CA GLU A 579 2.04 -26.62 4.61
C GLU A 579 1.49 -25.83 3.41
N ALA A 580 2.18 -24.78 2.96
CA ALA A 580 1.79 -23.99 1.80
C ALA A 580 1.74 -24.87 0.52
N GLY A 581 2.73 -25.71 0.30
CA GLY A 581 2.77 -26.65 -0.84
C GLY A 581 1.54 -27.54 -0.92
N GLN A 582 1.01 -28.00 0.24
CA GLN A 582 -0.21 -28.79 0.27
C GLN A 582 -1.43 -27.99 -0.22
N TYR A 583 -1.53 -26.71 0.17
CA TYR A 583 -2.66 -25.88 -0.26
C TYR A 583 -2.60 -25.54 -1.75
N TYR A 584 -1.42 -25.29 -2.32
CA TYR A 584 -1.28 -25.16 -3.77
C TYR A 584 -1.71 -26.43 -4.50
N ALA A 585 -1.35 -27.61 -4.00
CA ALA A 585 -1.78 -28.90 -4.58
C ALA A 585 -3.31 -29.09 -4.49
N ILE A 586 -3.90 -28.81 -3.33
CA ILE A 586 -5.36 -28.91 -3.11
C ILE A 586 -6.10 -27.95 -4.04
N LEU A 587 -5.63 -26.70 -4.16
CA LEU A 587 -6.31 -25.67 -4.94
C LEU A 587 -6.19 -25.93 -6.45
N PHE A 588 -5.01 -26.27 -6.94
CA PHE A 588 -4.67 -26.21 -8.37
C PHE A 588 -4.23 -27.54 -8.98
N GLY A 589 -3.96 -28.57 -8.15
CA GLY A 589 -3.47 -29.87 -8.61
C GLY A 589 -4.54 -30.77 -9.25
N GLY A 590 -5.82 -30.39 -9.18
CA GLY A 590 -6.91 -31.24 -9.71
C GLY A 590 -7.14 -32.52 -8.89
N ILE A 591 -6.71 -32.57 -7.62
CA ILE A 591 -6.84 -33.72 -6.74
C ILE A 591 -8.21 -33.77 -6.05
N ASP A 592 -8.68 -35.00 -5.82
CA ASP A 592 -9.90 -35.25 -5.03
C ASP A 592 -9.53 -35.63 -3.59
N MET A 593 -9.68 -34.69 -2.67
CA MET A 593 -9.36 -34.88 -1.26
C MET A 593 -10.25 -35.89 -0.53
N THR A 594 -11.33 -36.41 -1.18
CA THR A 594 -12.15 -37.50 -0.63
C THR A 594 -11.62 -38.88 -0.96
N ALA A 595 -10.70 -38.97 -1.93
CA ALA A 595 -10.08 -40.23 -2.31
C ALA A 595 -9.18 -40.79 -1.20
N SER A 596 -9.22 -42.10 -0.99
CA SER A 596 -8.48 -42.81 0.07
C SER A 596 -6.96 -42.57 0.03
N GLY A 597 -6.39 -42.31 -1.16
CA GLY A 597 -4.96 -42.00 -1.33
C GLY A 597 -4.53 -40.67 -0.66
N TYR A 598 -5.46 -39.79 -0.33
CA TYR A 598 -5.19 -38.52 0.34
C TYR A 598 -5.75 -38.46 1.78
N ALA A 599 -6.14 -39.59 2.38
CA ALA A 599 -6.72 -39.63 3.71
C ALA A 599 -5.80 -39.05 4.79
N GLU A 600 -4.51 -39.37 4.73
CA GLU A 600 -3.49 -38.84 5.65
C GLU A 600 -3.31 -37.32 5.46
N LEU A 601 -3.19 -36.87 4.23
CA LEU A 601 -3.11 -35.43 3.93
C LEU A 601 -4.35 -34.69 4.44
N ARG A 602 -5.55 -35.25 4.23
CA ARG A 602 -6.79 -34.69 4.75
C ARG A 602 -6.75 -34.54 6.27
N HIS A 603 -6.32 -35.60 6.97
CA HIS A 603 -6.12 -35.54 8.42
C HIS A 603 -5.13 -34.44 8.83
N LEU A 604 -3.98 -34.36 8.19
CA LEU A 604 -2.99 -33.30 8.46
C LEU A 604 -3.60 -31.89 8.29
N VAL A 605 -4.33 -31.65 7.20
CA VAL A 605 -4.96 -30.35 6.90
C VAL A 605 -5.99 -29.97 7.92
N LEU A 606 -6.82 -30.92 8.38
CA LEU A 606 -7.95 -30.63 9.27
C LEU A 606 -7.55 -30.58 10.74
N ASP A 607 -6.71 -31.49 11.17
CA ASP A 607 -6.48 -31.77 12.60
C ASP A 607 -5.11 -31.34 13.11
N VAL A 608 -4.12 -31.11 12.19
CA VAL A 608 -2.74 -30.82 12.58
C VAL A 608 -2.28 -29.43 12.15
N PHE A 609 -2.54 -29.05 10.89
CA PHE A 609 -2.06 -27.79 10.32
C PHE A 609 -2.83 -26.57 10.83
N GLY A 610 -2.23 -25.40 10.64
CA GLY A 610 -2.80 -24.09 11.00
C GLY A 610 -1.99 -23.35 12.04
N ALA A 611 -2.55 -22.26 12.57
CA ALA A 611 -1.86 -21.37 13.50
C ALA A 611 -1.52 -22.05 14.84
N ASP A 612 -2.44 -22.85 15.36
CA ASP A 612 -2.34 -23.47 16.69
C ASP A 612 -2.10 -24.99 16.54
N ARG A 613 -0.95 -25.33 15.93
CA ARG A 613 -0.56 -26.73 15.79
C ARG A 613 -0.41 -27.40 17.15
N ALA A 614 -1.22 -28.40 17.41
CA ALA A 614 -1.08 -29.23 18.63
C ALA A 614 0.20 -30.08 18.59
N VAL A 615 0.65 -30.45 17.40
CA VAL A 615 1.88 -31.23 17.15
C VAL A 615 2.75 -30.51 16.14
N MET A 616 3.98 -30.22 16.56
CA MET A 616 5.00 -29.69 15.62
C MET A 616 5.59 -30.84 14.84
N LEU A 617 5.37 -30.82 13.53
CA LEU A 617 6.02 -31.72 12.58
C LEU A 617 7.25 -30.97 12.03
N GLU A 618 8.45 -31.36 12.47
CA GLU A 618 9.70 -30.70 12.07
C GLU A 618 9.95 -30.78 10.55
N GLU A 619 9.46 -31.88 9.94
CA GLU A 619 9.58 -32.15 8.51
C GLU A 619 8.61 -31.34 7.64
N ILE A 620 7.57 -30.71 8.22
CA ILE A 620 6.59 -29.90 7.47
C ILE A 620 6.59 -28.48 7.99
N ALA A 621 7.14 -27.56 7.24
CA ALA A 621 7.21 -26.14 7.62
C ALA A 621 5.80 -25.53 7.73
N PRO A 622 5.48 -24.82 8.85
CA PRO A 622 4.21 -24.11 9.00
C PRO A 622 4.11 -22.93 8.05
N ILE A 623 2.87 -22.53 7.77
CA ILE A 623 2.57 -21.28 7.06
C ILE A 623 2.72 -20.06 7.96
N ASN A 624 2.86 -18.90 7.30
CA ASN A 624 2.65 -17.60 7.91
C ASN A 624 1.29 -17.00 7.47
N ALA A 625 1.00 -15.77 7.88
CA ALA A 625 -0.21 -15.08 7.44
C ALA A 625 -0.16 -14.79 5.93
N PHE A 626 0.90 -14.19 5.44
CA PHE A 626 1.08 -13.89 4.01
C PHE A 626 1.80 -15.04 3.30
N ILE A 627 1.30 -15.72 2.38
CA ILE A 627 0.02 -15.87 1.67
C ILE A 627 -0.68 -17.13 2.21
N GLY A 628 0.04 -17.89 3.04
CA GLY A 628 -0.30 -19.23 3.48
C GLY A 628 -1.66 -19.35 4.15
N ALA A 629 -2.00 -18.41 5.07
CA ALA A 629 -3.30 -18.43 5.74
C ALA A 629 -4.46 -18.34 4.75
N TYR A 630 -4.32 -17.57 3.66
CA TYR A 630 -5.39 -17.38 2.68
C TYR A 630 -5.50 -18.58 1.74
N LEU A 631 -4.40 -19.20 1.38
CA LEU A 631 -4.40 -20.49 0.67
C LEU A 631 -5.10 -21.57 1.53
N ARG A 632 -4.86 -21.59 2.86
CA ARG A 632 -5.55 -22.48 3.77
C ARG A 632 -7.05 -22.23 3.76
N LEU A 633 -7.49 -20.97 3.89
CA LEU A 633 -8.93 -20.63 3.88
C LEU A 633 -9.60 -21.08 2.57
N GLU A 634 -8.98 -20.83 1.42
CA GLU A 634 -9.52 -21.27 0.14
C GLU A 634 -9.51 -22.82 -0.02
N ALA A 635 -8.44 -23.50 0.45
CA ALA A 635 -8.38 -24.96 0.43
C ALA A 635 -9.47 -25.58 1.29
N LEU A 636 -9.70 -25.07 2.50
CA LEU A 636 -10.78 -25.52 3.39
C LEU A 636 -12.17 -25.25 2.80
N LEU A 637 -12.38 -24.07 2.16
CA LEU A 637 -13.63 -23.76 1.44
C LEU A 637 -13.86 -24.73 0.28
N LYS A 638 -12.83 -25.04 -0.50
CA LYS A 638 -12.89 -26.02 -1.60
C LYS A 638 -13.22 -27.43 -1.09
N MET A 639 -12.73 -27.80 0.08
CA MET A 639 -13.03 -29.08 0.74
C MET A 639 -14.43 -29.09 1.40
N GLY A 640 -15.12 -27.96 1.50
CA GLY A 640 -16.42 -27.82 2.16
C GLY A 640 -16.36 -27.70 3.69
N GLU A 641 -15.17 -27.51 4.27
CA GLU A 641 -14.88 -27.54 5.71
C GLU A 641 -15.12 -26.17 6.38
N LYS A 642 -16.37 -25.71 6.37
CA LYS A 642 -16.78 -24.37 6.84
C LYS A 642 -16.40 -24.09 8.31
N ALA A 643 -16.53 -25.09 9.18
CA ALA A 643 -16.17 -24.95 10.60
C ALA A 643 -14.65 -24.72 10.77
N ALA A 644 -13.83 -25.43 10.01
CA ALA A 644 -12.38 -25.26 10.02
C ALA A 644 -11.95 -23.90 9.47
N VAL A 645 -12.70 -23.33 8.52
CA VAL A 645 -12.50 -21.95 8.06
C VAL A 645 -12.70 -20.95 9.20
N LEU A 646 -13.82 -21.03 9.92
CA LEU A 646 -14.12 -20.12 11.03
C LEU A 646 -13.10 -20.27 12.18
N GLN A 647 -12.67 -21.49 12.49
CA GLN A 647 -11.60 -21.74 13.46
C GLN A 647 -10.29 -21.10 12.99
N SER A 648 -9.88 -21.29 11.73
CA SER A 648 -8.68 -20.71 11.18
C SER A 648 -8.70 -19.19 11.20
N LEU A 649 -9.84 -18.57 10.91
CA LEU A 649 -10.04 -17.11 11.03
C LEU A 649 -9.78 -16.64 12.46
N THR A 650 -10.36 -17.30 13.45
CA THR A 650 -10.20 -16.94 14.86
C THR A 650 -8.75 -17.07 15.32
N THR A 651 -8.08 -18.18 14.97
CA THR A 651 -6.71 -18.46 15.44
C THR A 651 -5.64 -17.63 14.76
N PHE A 652 -5.82 -17.27 13.46
CA PHE A 652 -4.88 -16.41 12.75
C PHE A 652 -5.10 -14.92 13.01
N PHE A 653 -6.35 -14.47 13.02
CA PHE A 653 -6.67 -13.05 12.90
C PHE A 653 -7.31 -12.43 14.16
N GLY A 654 -7.78 -13.23 15.10
CA GLY A 654 -8.46 -12.74 16.30
C GLY A 654 -7.58 -11.82 17.16
N GLY A 655 -6.32 -12.22 17.37
CA GLY A 655 -5.34 -11.40 18.09
C GLY A 655 -5.00 -10.08 17.39
N MET A 656 -4.83 -10.13 16.05
CA MET A 656 -4.54 -8.94 15.24
C MET A 656 -5.66 -7.91 15.34
N ALA A 657 -6.89 -8.35 15.10
CA ALA A 657 -8.08 -7.49 15.17
C ALA A 657 -8.31 -6.90 16.56
N GLY A 658 -8.01 -7.66 17.62
CA GLY A 658 -8.13 -7.21 19.01
C GLY A 658 -7.06 -6.17 19.39
N GLU A 659 -5.85 -6.29 18.86
CA GLU A 659 -4.73 -5.42 19.22
C GLU A 659 -4.71 -4.10 18.46
N THR A 660 -4.86 -4.15 17.13
CA THR A 660 -4.72 -2.97 16.27
C THR A 660 -6.01 -2.55 15.56
N GLY A 661 -7.03 -3.39 15.63
CA GLY A 661 -8.27 -3.17 14.88
C GLY A 661 -8.11 -3.33 13.38
N THR A 662 -6.98 -3.87 12.89
CA THR A 662 -6.63 -4.17 11.51
C THR A 662 -6.06 -5.57 11.40
N LEU A 663 -5.78 -6.04 10.18
CA LEU A 663 -5.18 -7.35 9.92
C LEU A 663 -3.79 -7.18 9.31
N TRP A 664 -2.86 -8.09 9.68
CA TRP A 664 -1.43 -7.92 9.53
C TRP A 664 -0.84 -8.75 8.38
N GLU A 665 0.38 -8.36 7.99
CA GLU A 665 1.22 -9.08 7.03
C GLU A 665 1.72 -10.42 7.57
N TYR A 666 2.23 -10.40 8.79
CA TYR A 666 2.78 -11.58 9.47
C TYR A 666 1.98 -11.91 10.71
N ARG A 667 2.08 -13.16 11.13
CA ARG A 667 1.55 -13.59 12.42
C ARG A 667 2.34 -12.99 13.59
N GLU A 668 3.64 -12.88 13.41
CA GLU A 668 4.55 -12.29 14.39
C GLU A 668 4.53 -10.75 14.30
N ARG A 669 5.08 -10.10 15.34
CA ARG A 669 5.14 -8.64 15.44
C ARG A 669 6.28 -8.03 14.59
N HIS A 670 6.36 -8.37 13.33
CA HIS A 670 7.19 -7.70 12.35
C HIS A 670 6.39 -7.49 11.05
N GLY A 671 6.81 -6.60 10.19
CA GLY A 671 6.03 -6.20 9.01
C GLY A 671 4.83 -5.33 9.33
N SER A 672 4.01 -5.04 8.33
CA SER A 672 2.86 -4.16 8.45
C SER A 672 1.74 -4.76 9.30
N ARG A 673 1.16 -3.95 10.18
CA ARG A 673 -0.03 -4.29 10.95
C ARG A 673 -1.32 -3.82 10.32
N ASP A 674 -1.24 -3.44 9.05
CA ASP A 674 -2.37 -3.02 8.25
C ASP A 674 -2.11 -3.40 6.79
N HIS A 675 -2.19 -4.71 6.49
CA HIS A 675 -1.79 -5.23 5.18
C HIS A 675 -3.00 -5.52 4.31
N GLY A 676 -3.09 -4.86 3.13
CA GLY A 676 -4.30 -4.76 2.31
C GLY A 676 -4.97 -6.09 1.99
N PHE A 677 -4.19 -7.08 1.52
CA PHE A 677 -4.76 -8.37 1.15
C PHE A 677 -5.30 -9.17 2.34
N ALA A 678 -4.84 -8.87 3.58
CA ALA A 678 -5.35 -9.50 4.79
C ALA A 678 -6.85 -9.28 4.99
N SER A 679 -7.41 -8.23 4.40
CA SER A 679 -8.85 -7.98 4.36
C SER A 679 -9.66 -9.12 3.74
N TYR A 680 -9.03 -10.01 2.94
CA TYR A 680 -9.68 -11.19 2.36
C TYR A 680 -10.33 -12.12 3.40
N ALA A 681 -9.90 -12.07 4.65
CA ALA A 681 -10.49 -12.83 5.75
C ALA A 681 -12.03 -12.67 5.84
N LEU A 682 -12.57 -11.47 5.52
CA LEU A 682 -14.01 -11.24 5.51
C LEU A 682 -14.74 -11.98 4.38
N VAL A 683 -14.11 -12.14 3.21
CA VAL A 683 -14.70 -12.89 2.09
C VAL A 683 -14.79 -14.36 2.43
N ALA A 684 -13.72 -14.93 3.00
CA ALA A 684 -13.71 -16.31 3.45
C ALA A 684 -14.76 -16.56 4.56
N MET A 685 -14.91 -15.61 5.50
CA MET A 685 -15.92 -15.65 6.55
C MET A 685 -17.33 -15.69 5.97
N ARG A 686 -17.66 -14.80 5.03
CA ARG A 686 -18.99 -14.79 4.37
C ARG A 686 -19.28 -16.10 3.66
N LYS A 687 -18.32 -16.62 2.89
CA LYS A 687 -18.46 -17.93 2.22
C LYS A 687 -18.72 -19.06 3.22
N ALA A 688 -18.01 -19.08 4.34
CA ALA A 688 -18.19 -20.10 5.36
C ALA A 688 -19.55 -20.01 6.07
N LEU A 689 -20.02 -18.79 6.34
CA LEU A 689 -21.34 -18.55 6.96
C LEU A 689 -22.50 -18.67 5.95
N GLY A 690 -22.23 -18.55 4.67
CA GLY A 690 -23.25 -18.59 3.61
C GLY A 690 -24.06 -17.29 3.49
N ILE A 691 -23.45 -16.13 3.76
CA ILE A 691 -24.07 -14.79 3.73
C ILE A 691 -23.43 -13.88 2.69
#